data_e35f1101a9a90219b23bc981a53e97d7
#
_entry.id   e35f1101a9a90219b23bc981a53e97d7
#
_cell.length_a   1.000
_cell.length_b   1.000
_cell.length_c   1.000
_cell.angle_alpha   90.00
_cell.angle_beta   90.00
_cell.angle_gamma   90.00
#
_symmetry.space_group_name_H-M   'P 1'
#
loop_
_entity.id
_entity.type
_entity.pdbx_description
1 polymer ?
#
loop_
_entity_poly.entity_id
_entity_poly.type
_entity_poly.pdbx_seq_one_letter_code
_entity_poly.pdbx_strand_id
1 'polypeptide(L)'
;MRNRPLLSVCLIILCVLTSCTLVGKERFIKELRPSPLEICTTEDESVIVCGVIYRQEQKENGQMIYLKHNSVYSISNKQKFQESKIIVYINSKEKLHIGNRIKVRGTVSFYENARNPGNFDQKFYYQKQGIHGKIYGSQMQITDKSVDVFREKLAVFRAGWKELLVREMGEREGGVLAAILLGEKSDMDPEMKELYQVNGIGHILAISGLHLSFAGLGAYRLFRRLTGSYKAGGLAGGMLLFLYVSMIGMTVSVLRAWVMFLFRVGADVTGRKYDMPTALSVAAVIAVGSNPLYLYDGGFLLSFGALLAICTVIPLVKEESQQPVLVRILGPGIAMNCVLWPVILYFFFEVPLYSVMLNLLVIPLMPVILSCGMAGSLVRMAGGTYGTWILMVCSRILKLYDGCCVLLLKFPVARWIAGRPEKWRCIVYYLMLSGIILIWKYMDRQPVKIRKKYMASLALYITAWLILISGPLLRRGMEVTMLDIGQGDCICVQGPKHQNYLIDGGSSDVKEIGKYRIEPFLKSRGIAQLDYVFLSHGDMDHMNGIEELLMRQDVGVRIRNLVVPGKQYWDERILKIITMAKMYGTDVKEMEYGTELKEGEMKFTCLGPGGNTDDKSHNVTTGNESSMILHLEYGEFDMLFTGDVEKEGEEMLTEVLDVIREEKKITWEILKTAHHGSKNSTTETFLQTVYPQYAWISAGRKNRYGHPHDLTLKRLEKSGAKIYSTQDNGAVAVTVRKKTMWIHGGNS
;
A
#
# COMPACT_ATOMS: atom_id res chain seq x y z
N MET A 1 23.08 -26.23 15.66
CA MET A 1 23.42 -26.54 14.26
C MET A 1 24.09 -27.93 14.09
N ARG A 2 24.92 -28.40 15.02
CA ARG A 2 25.68 -29.65 14.88
C ARG A 2 24.87 -30.92 14.53
N ASN A 3 23.54 -30.93 14.77
CA ASN A 3 22.66 -32.07 14.52
C ASN A 3 21.57 -31.82 13.43
N ARG A 4 21.72 -30.77 12.61
CA ARG A 4 20.72 -30.38 11.58
C ARG A 4 21.39 -30.07 10.24
N PRO A 5 21.96 -31.05 9.55
CA PRO A 5 22.74 -30.81 8.32
C PRO A 5 21.87 -30.16 7.21
N LEU A 6 20.62 -30.60 7.04
CA LEU A 6 19.73 -30.06 6.02
C LEU A 6 19.39 -28.58 6.28
N LEU A 7 19.17 -28.18 7.54
CA LEU A 7 18.98 -26.76 7.90
C LEU A 7 20.20 -25.93 7.49
N SER A 8 21.42 -26.41 7.79
CA SER A 8 22.63 -25.67 7.44
C SER A 8 22.82 -25.52 5.93
N VAL A 9 22.55 -26.56 5.15
CA VAL A 9 22.58 -26.51 3.68
C VAL A 9 21.55 -25.52 3.15
N CYS A 10 20.29 -25.57 3.64
CA CYS A 10 19.24 -24.64 3.22
C CYS A 10 19.61 -23.18 3.54
N LEU A 11 20.21 -22.90 4.71
CA LEU A 11 20.63 -21.55 5.06
C LEU A 11 21.75 -21.04 4.14
N ILE A 12 22.71 -21.89 3.78
CA ILE A 12 23.77 -21.54 2.82
C ILE A 12 23.14 -21.21 1.45
N ILE A 13 22.22 -22.06 0.96
CA ILE A 13 21.52 -21.82 -0.31
C ILE A 13 20.75 -20.51 -0.26
N LEU A 14 20.00 -20.23 0.82
CA LEU A 14 19.28 -18.98 1.00
C LEU A 14 20.23 -17.78 1.01
N CYS A 15 21.37 -17.86 1.69
CA CYS A 15 22.38 -16.79 1.68
C CYS A 15 22.90 -16.53 0.25
N VAL A 16 23.22 -17.58 -0.49
CA VAL A 16 23.67 -17.45 -1.90
C VAL A 16 22.58 -16.84 -2.77
N LEU A 17 21.34 -17.37 -2.73
CA LEU A 17 20.22 -16.85 -3.49
C LEU A 17 19.95 -15.37 -3.16
N THR A 18 19.97 -15.01 -1.87
CA THR A 18 19.75 -13.63 -1.42
C THR A 18 20.87 -12.72 -1.92
N SER A 19 22.12 -13.13 -1.81
CA SER A 19 23.27 -12.36 -2.31
C SER A 19 23.21 -12.18 -3.82
N CYS A 20 22.93 -13.23 -4.57
CA CYS A 20 22.75 -13.16 -6.02
C CYS A 20 21.59 -12.19 -6.42
N THR A 21 20.50 -12.23 -5.66
CA THR A 21 19.33 -11.35 -5.89
C THR A 21 19.65 -9.89 -5.60
N LEU A 22 20.43 -9.62 -4.54
CA LEU A 22 20.78 -8.24 -4.16
C LEU A 22 21.82 -7.62 -5.10
N VAL A 23 22.83 -8.41 -5.54
CA VAL A 23 23.93 -7.92 -6.38
C VAL A 23 23.55 -7.90 -7.86
N GLY A 24 22.82 -8.90 -8.33
CA GLY A 24 22.60 -9.16 -9.76
C GLY A 24 21.19 -8.82 -10.28
N LYS A 25 20.30 -8.24 -9.45
CA LYS A 25 18.90 -7.86 -9.78
C LYS A 25 18.39 -8.35 -11.16
N GLU A 26 18.51 -7.53 -12.19
CA GLU A 26 17.99 -7.83 -13.54
C GLU A 26 18.68 -8.96 -14.27
N ARG A 27 19.95 -9.27 -13.93
CA ARG A 27 20.70 -10.38 -14.56
C ARG A 27 20.19 -11.75 -14.07
N PHE A 28 19.82 -11.85 -12.79
CA PHE A 28 19.41 -13.10 -12.15
C PHE A 28 17.90 -13.28 -12.06
N ILE A 29 17.12 -12.17 -12.09
CA ILE A 29 15.68 -12.22 -11.93
C ILE A 29 15.02 -12.05 -13.29
N LYS A 30 14.54 -13.14 -13.86
CA LYS A 30 13.90 -13.16 -15.19
C LYS A 30 12.67 -12.26 -15.26
N GLU A 31 11.91 -12.18 -14.17
CA GLU A 31 10.68 -11.41 -14.06
C GLU A 31 10.90 -9.90 -14.11
N LEU A 32 12.11 -9.40 -13.84
CA LEU A 32 12.45 -7.98 -13.95
C LEU A 32 12.86 -7.56 -15.37
N ARG A 33 13.15 -8.54 -16.24
CA ARG A 33 13.52 -8.22 -17.63
C ARG A 33 12.28 -7.77 -18.40
N PRO A 34 12.42 -6.82 -19.30
CA PRO A 34 11.32 -6.43 -20.19
C PRO A 34 10.75 -7.65 -20.91
N SER A 35 9.44 -7.79 -20.91
CA SER A 35 8.77 -8.88 -21.61
C SER A 35 8.71 -8.62 -23.11
N PRO A 36 8.43 -9.64 -23.95
CA PRO A 36 8.17 -9.44 -25.37
C PRO A 36 7.07 -8.40 -25.63
N LEU A 37 6.05 -8.32 -24.77
CA LEU A 37 5.00 -7.32 -24.86
C LEU A 37 5.57 -5.89 -24.68
N GLU A 38 6.42 -5.68 -23.65
CA GLU A 38 7.05 -4.38 -23.40
C GLU A 38 8.08 -3.97 -24.49
N ILE A 39 8.70 -4.96 -25.16
CA ILE A 39 9.71 -4.69 -26.22
C ILE A 39 9.06 -4.41 -27.57
N CYS A 40 8.00 -5.17 -27.91
CA CYS A 40 7.41 -5.17 -29.26
C CYS A 40 6.20 -4.26 -29.40
N THR A 41 5.69 -3.65 -28.30
CA THR A 41 4.53 -2.76 -28.35
C THR A 41 4.76 -1.51 -27.53
N THR A 42 4.00 -0.48 -27.86
CA THR A 42 3.96 0.80 -27.14
C THR A 42 2.65 0.94 -26.34
N GLU A 43 2.61 1.88 -25.42
CA GLU A 43 1.40 2.22 -24.67
C GLU A 43 0.28 2.65 -25.65
N ASP A 44 -0.96 2.25 -25.38
CA ASP A 44 -2.16 2.48 -26.18
C ASP A 44 -2.15 1.88 -27.59
N GLU A 45 -1.17 1.03 -27.90
CA GLU A 45 -1.12 0.34 -29.18
C GLU A 45 -2.22 -0.70 -29.32
N SER A 46 -2.84 -0.78 -30.49
CA SER A 46 -3.84 -1.80 -30.81
C SER A 46 -3.20 -3.15 -31.10
N VAL A 47 -3.63 -4.18 -30.40
CA VAL A 47 -3.14 -5.55 -30.55
C VAL A 47 -4.28 -6.55 -30.66
N ILE A 48 -3.94 -7.72 -31.21
CA ILE A 48 -4.80 -8.92 -31.18
C ILE A 48 -4.09 -9.97 -30.35
N VAL A 49 -4.75 -10.44 -29.28
CA VAL A 49 -4.25 -11.49 -28.39
C VAL A 49 -5.07 -12.74 -28.53
N CYS A 50 -4.39 -13.87 -28.66
CA CYS A 50 -5.02 -15.19 -28.61
C CYS A 50 -4.38 -16.00 -27.48
N GLY A 51 -5.17 -16.37 -26.47
CA GLY A 51 -4.69 -17.05 -25.28
C GLY A 51 -5.73 -17.96 -24.63
N VAL A 52 -5.30 -18.76 -23.65
CA VAL A 52 -6.14 -19.69 -22.91
C VAL A 52 -6.49 -19.10 -21.55
N ILE A 53 -7.76 -19.09 -21.21
CA ILE A 53 -8.27 -18.62 -19.92
C ILE A 53 -7.81 -19.57 -18.81
N TYR A 54 -7.12 -19.05 -17.78
CA TYR A 54 -6.77 -19.85 -16.59
C TYR A 54 -7.40 -19.33 -15.29
N ARG A 55 -7.93 -18.10 -15.30
CA ARG A 55 -8.67 -17.46 -14.19
C ARG A 55 -9.55 -16.35 -14.73
N GLN A 56 -10.68 -16.14 -14.10
CA GLN A 56 -11.57 -15.01 -14.40
C GLN A 56 -12.13 -14.42 -13.10
N GLU A 57 -12.42 -13.13 -13.13
CA GLU A 57 -13.04 -12.39 -12.03
C GLU A 57 -14.13 -11.49 -12.61
N GLN A 58 -15.30 -11.49 -11.99
CA GLN A 58 -16.34 -10.53 -12.30
C GLN A 58 -16.02 -9.19 -11.62
N LYS A 59 -16.18 -8.09 -12.34
CA LYS A 59 -16.09 -6.72 -11.84
C LYS A 59 -17.41 -6.00 -12.12
N GLU A 60 -17.65 -4.89 -11.43
CA GLU A 60 -18.86 -4.07 -11.63
C GLU A 60 -19.10 -3.70 -13.10
N ASN A 61 -18.04 -3.32 -13.81
CA ASN A 61 -18.07 -2.83 -15.18
C ASN A 61 -17.56 -3.85 -16.22
N GLY A 62 -17.66 -5.17 -15.96
CA GLY A 62 -17.22 -6.17 -16.92
C GLY A 62 -16.47 -7.35 -16.31
N GLN A 63 -15.68 -8.02 -17.12
CA GLN A 63 -14.92 -9.21 -16.75
C GLN A 63 -13.43 -8.92 -16.81
N MET A 64 -12.69 -9.41 -15.82
CA MET A 64 -11.23 -9.43 -15.79
C MET A 64 -10.77 -10.86 -16.01
N ILE A 65 -10.12 -11.10 -17.15
CA ILE A 65 -9.75 -12.42 -17.64
C ILE A 65 -8.22 -12.54 -17.61
N TYR A 66 -7.74 -13.64 -17.03
CA TYR A 66 -6.32 -13.95 -16.99
C TYR A 66 -6.00 -15.00 -18.04
N LEU A 67 -5.14 -14.65 -18.99
CA LEU A 67 -4.73 -15.49 -20.12
C LEU A 67 -3.31 -16.03 -19.93
N LYS A 68 -3.09 -17.25 -20.37
CA LYS A 68 -1.77 -17.89 -20.47
C LYS A 68 -1.52 -18.42 -21.88
N HIS A 69 -0.24 -18.67 -22.20
CA HIS A 69 0.18 -19.16 -23.54
C HIS A 69 -0.33 -18.25 -24.65
N ASN A 70 -0.04 -16.96 -24.49
CA ASN A 70 -0.58 -15.93 -25.36
C ASN A 70 0.26 -15.75 -26.60
N SER A 71 -0.40 -15.71 -27.77
CA SER A 71 0.16 -15.22 -29.02
C SER A 71 -0.40 -13.83 -29.25
N VAL A 72 0.47 -12.85 -29.30
CA VAL A 72 0.13 -11.43 -29.49
C VAL A 72 0.56 -11.00 -30.89
N TYR A 73 -0.32 -10.30 -31.59
CA TYR A 73 -0.06 -9.68 -32.88
C TYR A 73 -0.23 -8.17 -32.73
N SER A 74 0.87 -7.42 -32.89
CA SER A 74 0.87 -5.95 -32.98
C SER A 74 0.35 -5.54 -34.35
N ILE A 75 -0.67 -4.67 -34.36
CA ILE A 75 -1.27 -4.21 -35.63
C ILE A 75 -0.36 -3.19 -36.30
N SER A 76 0.30 -2.33 -35.52
CA SER A 76 1.17 -1.27 -36.03
C SER A 76 2.45 -1.83 -36.63
N ASN A 77 3.14 -2.72 -35.91
CA ASN A 77 4.43 -3.27 -36.33
C ASN A 77 4.30 -4.55 -37.15
N LYS A 78 3.08 -5.10 -37.32
CA LYS A 78 2.81 -6.36 -38.05
C LYS A 78 3.64 -7.55 -37.54
N GLN A 79 4.04 -7.51 -36.24
CA GLN A 79 4.86 -8.54 -35.61
C GLN A 79 4.02 -9.45 -34.75
N LYS A 80 4.40 -10.74 -34.73
CA LYS A 80 3.78 -11.75 -33.88
C LYS A 80 4.81 -12.27 -32.88
N PHE A 81 4.46 -12.28 -31.59
CA PHE A 81 5.32 -12.75 -30.52
C PHE A 81 4.51 -13.53 -29.47
N GLN A 82 5.22 -14.18 -28.56
CA GLN A 82 4.61 -14.96 -27.46
C GLN A 82 4.74 -14.18 -26.14
N GLU A 83 3.66 -14.17 -25.35
CA GLU A 83 3.69 -13.60 -24.01
C GLU A 83 3.15 -14.62 -22.99
N SER A 84 3.80 -14.72 -21.82
CA SER A 84 3.49 -15.77 -20.84
C SER A 84 2.13 -15.61 -20.23
N LYS A 85 1.83 -14.44 -19.67
CA LYS A 85 0.58 -14.11 -19.01
C LYS A 85 0.14 -12.68 -19.31
N ILE A 86 -1.14 -12.51 -19.57
CA ILE A 86 -1.76 -11.21 -19.85
C ILE A 86 -3.07 -11.12 -19.09
N ILE A 87 -3.41 -9.92 -18.61
CA ILE A 87 -4.73 -9.62 -18.07
C ILE A 87 -5.52 -8.87 -19.15
N VAL A 88 -6.76 -9.29 -19.37
CA VAL A 88 -7.69 -8.65 -20.30
C VAL A 88 -8.89 -8.14 -19.51
N TYR A 89 -9.20 -6.85 -19.68
CA TYR A 89 -10.43 -6.24 -19.20
C TYR A 89 -11.39 -6.10 -20.37
N ILE A 90 -12.58 -6.66 -20.26
CA ILE A 90 -13.57 -6.58 -21.33
C ILE A 90 -14.99 -6.50 -20.76
N ASN A 91 -15.79 -5.64 -21.38
CA ASN A 91 -17.22 -5.59 -21.10
C ASN A 91 -17.95 -6.54 -22.06
N SER A 92 -18.09 -7.80 -21.63
CA SER A 92 -18.81 -8.82 -22.40
C SER A 92 -19.77 -9.56 -21.48
N LYS A 93 -20.94 -9.91 -22.03
CA LYS A 93 -21.95 -10.77 -21.38
C LYS A 93 -21.79 -12.26 -21.73
N GLU A 94 -20.81 -12.60 -22.58
CA GLU A 94 -20.57 -13.99 -22.94
C GLU A 94 -20.11 -14.80 -21.72
N LYS A 95 -20.68 -16.00 -21.57
CA LYS A 95 -20.27 -16.93 -20.54
C LYS A 95 -18.98 -17.63 -20.97
N LEU A 96 -17.94 -17.36 -20.24
CA LEU A 96 -16.60 -17.92 -20.46
C LEU A 96 -16.33 -19.04 -19.46
N HIS A 97 -15.52 -20.01 -19.88
CA HIS A 97 -15.09 -21.11 -19.04
C HIS A 97 -13.54 -21.18 -18.98
N ILE A 98 -13.01 -21.65 -17.85
CA ILE A 98 -11.58 -21.89 -17.71
C ILE A 98 -11.16 -22.98 -18.70
N GLY A 99 -10.12 -22.69 -19.49
CA GLY A 99 -9.69 -23.57 -20.58
C GLY A 99 -10.08 -23.07 -21.96
N ASN A 100 -11.14 -22.23 -22.09
CA ASN A 100 -11.49 -21.66 -23.39
C ASN A 100 -10.30 -20.88 -23.97
N ARG A 101 -10.12 -20.98 -25.28
CA ARG A 101 -9.20 -20.12 -26.02
C ARG A 101 -9.98 -18.97 -26.63
N ILE A 102 -9.55 -17.76 -26.32
CA ILE A 102 -10.18 -16.54 -26.83
C ILE A 102 -9.22 -15.73 -27.66
N LYS A 103 -9.78 -15.03 -28.66
CA LYS A 103 -9.12 -14.01 -29.45
C LYS A 103 -9.72 -12.67 -29.09
N VAL A 104 -8.90 -11.74 -28.61
CA VAL A 104 -9.31 -10.41 -28.17
C VAL A 104 -8.58 -9.37 -28.96
N ARG A 105 -9.28 -8.38 -29.50
CA ARG A 105 -8.73 -7.14 -30.04
C ARG A 105 -8.88 -6.06 -28.98
N GLY A 106 -7.82 -5.30 -28.73
CA GLY A 106 -7.86 -4.26 -27.71
C GLY A 106 -6.58 -3.42 -27.70
N THR A 107 -6.49 -2.52 -26.73
CA THR A 107 -5.35 -1.62 -26.54
C THR A 107 -4.48 -2.09 -25.38
N VAL A 108 -3.16 -2.03 -25.58
CA VAL A 108 -2.16 -2.37 -24.55
C VAL A 108 -2.07 -1.24 -23.54
N SER A 109 -1.92 -1.59 -22.27
CA SER A 109 -1.53 -0.66 -21.23
C SER A 109 -0.55 -1.34 -20.28
N PHE A 110 0.50 -0.64 -19.90
CA PHE A 110 1.52 -1.15 -18.99
C PHE A 110 1.24 -0.73 -17.55
N TYR A 111 1.81 -1.49 -16.62
CA TYR A 111 1.77 -1.14 -15.19
C TYR A 111 2.89 -0.16 -14.86
N GLU A 112 2.58 0.82 -14.03
CA GLU A 112 3.54 1.83 -13.60
C GLU A 112 4.21 1.46 -12.28
N ASN A 113 5.46 1.92 -12.10
CA ASN A 113 6.13 1.92 -10.80
C ASN A 113 5.41 2.90 -9.85
N ALA A 114 5.68 2.78 -8.55
CA ALA A 114 5.21 3.78 -7.59
C ALA A 114 5.79 5.15 -7.95
N ARG A 115 4.92 6.12 -8.17
CA ARG A 115 5.31 7.47 -8.61
C ARG A 115 5.50 8.44 -7.44
N ASN A 116 4.96 8.11 -6.26
CA ASN A 116 5.18 8.82 -5.01
C ASN A 116 5.80 7.88 -3.97
N PRO A 117 6.66 8.37 -3.08
CA PRO A 117 7.13 7.60 -1.94
C PRO A 117 5.94 7.03 -1.13
N GLY A 118 6.01 5.77 -0.75
CA GLY A 118 4.95 5.12 0.03
C GLY A 118 3.76 4.59 -0.78
N ASN A 119 3.62 4.95 -2.05
CA ASN A 119 2.54 4.44 -2.89
C ASN A 119 2.78 2.98 -3.30
N PHE A 120 1.69 2.32 -3.71
CA PHE A 120 1.72 0.94 -4.16
C PHE A 120 2.36 0.81 -5.53
N ASP A 121 3.37 -0.04 -5.64
CA ASP A 121 4.07 -0.33 -6.90
C ASP A 121 3.31 -1.42 -7.67
N GLN A 122 2.49 -1.00 -8.64
CA GLN A 122 1.70 -1.90 -9.47
C GLN A 122 2.59 -2.74 -10.39
N LYS A 123 3.61 -2.14 -10.98
CA LYS A 123 4.53 -2.85 -11.90
C LYS A 123 5.21 -4.00 -11.18
N PHE A 124 5.83 -3.74 -10.03
CA PHE A 124 6.46 -4.77 -9.22
C PHE A 124 5.49 -5.88 -8.78
N TYR A 125 4.27 -5.50 -8.38
CA TYR A 125 3.24 -6.46 -7.94
C TYR A 125 2.84 -7.46 -9.05
N TYR A 126 2.65 -6.98 -10.27
CA TYR A 126 2.25 -7.82 -11.40
C TYR A 126 3.43 -8.56 -12.03
N GLN A 127 4.60 -7.94 -12.14
CA GLN A 127 5.85 -8.58 -12.58
C GLN A 127 6.20 -9.80 -11.72
N LYS A 128 6.03 -9.71 -10.40
CA LYS A 128 6.19 -10.84 -9.49
C LYS A 128 5.29 -12.04 -9.86
N GLN A 129 4.17 -11.81 -10.52
CA GLN A 129 3.26 -12.84 -11.00
C GLN A 129 3.55 -13.27 -12.45
N GLY A 130 4.57 -12.68 -13.08
CA GLY A 130 4.92 -12.86 -14.49
C GLY A 130 3.92 -12.21 -15.45
N ILE A 131 3.31 -11.09 -15.04
CA ILE A 131 2.35 -10.32 -15.83
C ILE A 131 2.95 -8.92 -16.03
N HIS A 132 3.22 -8.56 -17.28
CA HIS A 132 3.90 -7.31 -17.63
C HIS A 132 2.99 -6.23 -18.19
N GLY A 133 1.81 -6.60 -18.66
CA GLY A 133 0.85 -5.65 -19.20
C GLY A 133 -0.58 -6.15 -19.11
N LYS A 134 -1.50 -5.25 -19.41
CA LYS A 134 -2.95 -5.48 -19.47
C LYS A 134 -3.48 -5.00 -20.81
N ILE A 135 -4.64 -5.54 -21.20
CA ILE A 135 -5.29 -5.19 -22.45
C ILE A 135 -6.74 -4.79 -22.15
N TYR A 136 -7.13 -3.64 -22.65
CA TYR A 136 -8.52 -3.22 -22.67
C TYR A 136 -9.17 -3.70 -23.95
N GLY A 137 -9.92 -4.80 -23.86
CA GLY A 137 -10.54 -5.47 -24.99
C GLY A 137 -11.77 -4.72 -25.50
N SER A 138 -11.80 -4.48 -26.80
CA SER A 138 -12.95 -3.90 -27.52
C SER A 138 -13.82 -4.97 -28.17
N GLN A 139 -13.22 -6.05 -28.64
CA GLN A 139 -13.91 -7.18 -29.31
C GLN A 139 -13.31 -8.51 -28.81
N MET A 140 -14.16 -9.51 -28.63
CA MET A 140 -13.75 -10.84 -28.21
C MET A 140 -14.47 -11.92 -29.03
N GLN A 141 -13.76 -13.00 -29.30
CA GLN A 141 -14.29 -14.18 -29.95
C GLN A 141 -13.72 -15.44 -29.29
N ILE A 142 -14.56 -16.41 -28.98
CA ILE A 142 -14.11 -17.72 -28.52
C ILE A 142 -13.66 -18.51 -29.76
N THR A 143 -12.37 -18.87 -29.80
CA THR A 143 -11.77 -19.64 -30.90
C THR A 143 -11.74 -21.14 -30.64
N ASP A 144 -11.72 -21.54 -29.34
CA ASP A 144 -11.81 -22.93 -28.93
C ASP A 144 -12.63 -23.00 -27.63
N LYS A 145 -13.65 -23.86 -27.62
CA LYS A 145 -14.55 -24.07 -26.49
C LYS A 145 -14.08 -25.18 -25.53
N SER A 146 -12.83 -25.66 -25.67
CA SER A 146 -12.26 -26.63 -24.74
C SER A 146 -12.31 -26.10 -23.32
N VAL A 147 -12.69 -26.93 -22.35
CA VAL A 147 -12.84 -26.56 -20.93
C VAL A 147 -11.89 -27.39 -20.08
N ASP A 148 -11.15 -26.76 -19.21
CA ASP A 148 -10.44 -27.46 -18.13
C ASP A 148 -11.46 -27.84 -17.04
N VAL A 149 -12.06 -29.02 -17.24
CA VAL A 149 -13.19 -29.51 -16.42
C VAL A 149 -12.86 -29.51 -14.93
N PHE A 150 -11.61 -29.85 -14.55
CA PHE A 150 -11.21 -29.91 -13.16
C PHE A 150 -11.20 -28.51 -12.53
N ARG A 151 -10.53 -27.56 -13.16
CA ARG A 151 -10.44 -26.18 -12.67
C ARG A 151 -11.78 -25.46 -12.73
N GLU A 152 -12.55 -25.69 -13.78
CA GLU A 152 -13.89 -25.11 -13.93
C GLU A 152 -14.84 -25.60 -12.81
N LYS A 153 -14.88 -26.90 -12.53
CA LYS A 153 -15.68 -27.43 -11.42
C LYS A 153 -15.26 -26.83 -10.06
N LEU A 154 -13.96 -26.67 -9.80
CA LEU A 154 -13.48 -26.06 -8.57
C LEU A 154 -13.85 -24.57 -8.50
N ALA A 155 -13.80 -23.84 -9.61
CA ALA A 155 -14.19 -22.44 -9.66
C ALA A 155 -15.70 -22.27 -9.42
N VAL A 156 -16.53 -23.08 -10.07
CA VAL A 156 -17.98 -23.09 -9.86
C VAL A 156 -18.34 -23.46 -8.42
N PHE A 157 -17.69 -24.50 -7.87
CA PHE A 157 -17.88 -24.88 -6.46
C PHE A 157 -17.50 -23.74 -5.50
N ARG A 158 -16.36 -23.09 -5.73
CA ARG A 158 -15.91 -21.93 -4.93
C ARG A 158 -16.91 -20.78 -4.99
N ALA A 159 -17.40 -20.45 -6.19
CA ALA A 159 -18.41 -19.39 -6.38
C ALA A 159 -19.72 -19.71 -5.67
N GLY A 160 -20.24 -20.93 -5.84
CA GLY A 160 -21.46 -21.38 -5.15
C GLY A 160 -21.30 -21.42 -3.62
N TRP A 161 -20.11 -21.79 -3.11
CA TRP A 161 -19.83 -21.76 -1.68
C TRP A 161 -19.84 -20.32 -1.14
N LYS A 162 -19.22 -19.38 -1.86
CA LYS A 162 -19.25 -17.95 -1.52
C LYS A 162 -20.68 -17.43 -1.47
N GLU A 163 -21.48 -17.70 -2.52
CA GLU A 163 -22.86 -17.27 -2.61
C GLU A 163 -23.71 -17.82 -1.46
N LEU A 164 -23.49 -19.09 -1.08
CA LEU A 164 -24.12 -19.70 0.09
C LEU A 164 -23.78 -18.92 1.37
N LEU A 165 -22.52 -18.59 1.61
CA LEU A 165 -22.09 -17.86 2.80
C LEU A 165 -22.74 -16.48 2.88
N VAL A 166 -22.76 -15.75 1.77
CA VAL A 166 -23.36 -14.42 1.68
C VAL A 166 -24.88 -14.50 1.91
N ARG A 167 -25.55 -15.48 1.32
CA ARG A 167 -26.98 -15.70 1.50
C ARG A 167 -27.37 -16.04 2.94
N GLU A 168 -26.59 -16.91 3.62
CA GLU A 168 -26.90 -17.36 4.97
C GLU A 168 -26.52 -16.38 6.07
N MET A 169 -25.50 -15.52 5.85
CA MET A 169 -24.93 -14.64 6.89
C MET A 169 -25.05 -13.14 6.55
N GLY A 170 -25.51 -12.80 5.33
CA GLY A 170 -25.52 -11.42 4.82
C GLY A 170 -24.20 -11.04 4.14
N GLU A 171 -24.21 -9.90 3.44
CA GLU A 171 -23.06 -9.43 2.65
C GLU A 171 -21.83 -9.17 3.52
N ARG A 172 -22.01 -8.55 4.66
CA ARG A 172 -20.93 -8.12 5.56
C ARG A 172 -20.18 -9.32 6.17
N GLU A 173 -20.84 -10.10 7.02
CA GLU A 173 -20.20 -11.23 7.70
C GLU A 173 -19.94 -12.41 6.74
N GLY A 174 -20.84 -12.64 5.78
CA GLY A 174 -20.67 -13.67 4.75
C GLY A 174 -19.49 -13.36 3.83
N GLY A 175 -19.29 -12.11 3.44
CA GLY A 175 -18.14 -11.66 2.67
C GLY A 175 -16.82 -11.83 3.44
N VAL A 176 -16.80 -11.49 4.74
CA VAL A 176 -15.63 -11.73 5.62
C VAL A 176 -15.33 -13.23 5.75
N LEU A 177 -16.35 -14.07 5.98
CA LEU A 177 -16.14 -15.51 6.10
C LEU A 177 -15.70 -16.14 4.77
N ALA A 178 -16.20 -15.64 3.63
CA ALA A 178 -15.72 -16.05 2.31
C ALA A 178 -14.26 -15.66 2.07
N ALA A 179 -13.84 -14.47 2.51
CA ALA A 179 -12.42 -14.06 2.48
C ALA A 179 -11.56 -14.99 3.35
N ILE A 180 -12.02 -15.35 4.54
CA ILE A 180 -11.33 -16.26 5.46
C ILE A 180 -11.23 -17.68 4.88
N LEU A 181 -12.34 -18.28 4.45
CA LEU A 181 -12.36 -19.69 4.02
C LEU A 181 -11.89 -19.88 2.58
N LEU A 182 -12.25 -19.00 1.66
CA LEU A 182 -12.04 -19.18 0.22
C LEU A 182 -10.98 -18.24 -0.36
N GLY A 183 -10.49 -17.26 0.42
CA GLY A 183 -9.57 -16.24 -0.07
C GLY A 183 -10.22 -15.28 -1.07
N GLU A 184 -11.55 -15.23 -1.13
CA GLU A 184 -12.29 -14.37 -2.04
C GLU A 184 -12.61 -13.03 -1.35
N LYS A 185 -12.05 -11.95 -1.87
CA LYS A 185 -12.15 -10.63 -1.28
C LYS A 185 -12.92 -9.62 -2.15
N SER A 186 -13.44 -10.09 -3.31
CA SER A 186 -14.09 -9.19 -4.27
C SER A 186 -15.33 -8.50 -3.72
N ASP A 187 -16.12 -9.22 -2.93
CA ASP A 187 -17.40 -8.75 -2.39
C ASP A 187 -17.31 -8.41 -0.89
N MET A 188 -16.09 -8.32 -0.39
CA MET A 188 -15.88 -7.89 0.99
C MET A 188 -16.02 -6.38 1.08
N ASP A 189 -16.82 -5.92 2.05
CA ASP A 189 -16.95 -4.51 2.36
C ASP A 189 -15.57 -3.85 2.55
N PRO A 190 -15.23 -2.83 1.75
CA PRO A 190 -13.93 -2.14 1.84
C PRO A 190 -13.67 -1.53 3.23
N GLU A 191 -14.71 -1.03 3.91
CA GLU A 191 -14.57 -0.46 5.26
C GLU A 191 -14.17 -1.53 6.28
N MET A 192 -14.77 -2.73 6.19
CA MET A 192 -14.41 -3.86 7.04
C MET A 192 -12.98 -4.34 6.84
N LYS A 193 -12.55 -4.41 5.57
CA LYS A 193 -11.18 -4.76 5.24
C LYS A 193 -10.20 -3.78 5.86
N GLU A 194 -10.49 -2.49 5.74
CA GLU A 194 -9.67 -1.43 6.30
C GLU A 194 -9.66 -1.45 7.83
N LEU A 195 -10.85 -1.60 8.46
CA LEU A 195 -11.00 -1.72 9.91
C LEU A 195 -10.10 -2.83 10.49
N TYR A 196 -10.06 -4.00 9.85
CA TYR A 196 -9.22 -5.11 10.28
C TYR A 196 -7.73 -4.86 10.03
N GLN A 197 -7.38 -4.19 8.94
CA GLN A 197 -5.99 -3.85 8.63
C GLN A 197 -5.43 -2.85 9.64
N VAL A 198 -6.14 -1.77 9.90
CA VAL A 198 -5.75 -0.70 10.83
C VAL A 198 -5.61 -1.23 12.27
N ASN A 199 -6.45 -2.18 12.69
CA ASN A 199 -6.35 -2.83 14.00
C ASN A 199 -5.32 -3.98 14.08
N GLY A 200 -4.61 -4.29 12.97
CA GLY A 200 -3.56 -5.31 12.95
C GLY A 200 -4.05 -6.76 12.91
N ILE A 201 -5.34 -6.98 12.61
CA ILE A 201 -5.91 -8.32 12.40
C ILE A 201 -6.19 -8.64 10.92
N GLY A 202 -5.79 -7.77 10.00
CA GLY A 202 -5.95 -8.01 8.54
C GLY A 202 -5.35 -9.32 8.04
N HIS A 203 -4.44 -9.93 8.79
CA HIS A 203 -3.86 -11.24 8.48
C HIS A 203 -4.87 -12.40 8.52
N ILE A 204 -6.01 -12.27 9.24
CA ILE A 204 -7.08 -13.29 9.24
C ILE A 204 -7.82 -13.36 7.89
N LEU A 205 -7.84 -12.27 7.14
CA LEU A 205 -8.44 -12.19 5.80
C LEU A 205 -7.55 -12.81 4.69
N ALA A 206 -6.34 -13.18 5.05
CA ALA A 206 -5.45 -13.89 4.15
C ALA A 206 -5.46 -15.38 4.51
N ILE A 207 -5.55 -16.24 3.50
CA ILE A 207 -5.41 -17.68 3.75
C ILE A 207 -4.02 -17.92 4.33
N SER A 208 -4.00 -18.31 5.60
CA SER A 208 -2.78 -18.51 6.37
C SER A 208 -2.42 -20.00 6.49
N GLY A 209 -1.22 -20.27 6.99
CA GLY A 209 -0.82 -21.63 7.36
C GLY A 209 -1.75 -22.27 8.39
N LEU A 210 -2.47 -21.50 9.22
CA LEU A 210 -3.45 -22.01 10.17
C LEU A 210 -4.64 -22.67 9.45
N HIS A 211 -5.18 -22.05 8.41
CA HIS A 211 -6.29 -22.57 7.59
C HIS A 211 -5.93 -23.92 6.95
N LEU A 212 -4.75 -23.95 6.30
CA LEU A 212 -4.29 -25.18 5.65
C LEU A 212 -3.93 -26.29 6.67
N SER A 213 -3.30 -25.89 7.79
CA SER A 213 -3.03 -26.83 8.87
C SER A 213 -4.29 -27.38 9.50
N PHE A 214 -5.32 -26.56 9.65
CA PHE A 214 -6.61 -26.99 10.17
C PHE A 214 -7.27 -28.01 9.23
N ALA A 215 -7.40 -27.70 7.94
CA ALA A 215 -7.99 -28.61 6.96
C ALA A 215 -7.14 -29.89 6.76
N GLY A 216 -5.84 -29.74 6.45
CA GLY A 216 -4.95 -30.84 6.15
C GLY A 216 -4.64 -31.73 7.34
N LEU A 217 -4.20 -31.14 8.47
CA LEU A 217 -3.92 -31.92 9.69
C LEU A 217 -5.18 -32.43 10.39
N GLY A 218 -6.30 -31.74 10.24
CA GLY A 218 -7.59 -32.20 10.71
C GLY A 218 -8.00 -33.50 10.03
N ALA A 219 -8.01 -33.52 8.69
CA ALA A 219 -8.26 -34.70 7.90
C ALA A 219 -7.23 -35.82 8.17
N TYR A 220 -5.95 -35.48 8.21
CA TYR A 220 -4.85 -36.40 8.56
C TYR A 220 -5.13 -37.12 9.90
N ARG A 221 -5.47 -36.37 10.95
CA ARG A 221 -5.73 -36.93 12.29
C ARG A 221 -6.99 -37.79 12.31
N LEU A 222 -8.05 -37.33 11.65
CA LEU A 222 -9.31 -38.05 11.55
C LEU A 222 -9.10 -39.42 10.87
N PHE A 223 -8.55 -39.42 9.67
CA PHE A 223 -8.35 -40.67 8.90
C PHE A 223 -7.32 -41.60 9.58
N ARG A 224 -6.28 -41.04 10.21
CA ARG A 224 -5.37 -41.83 11.02
C ARG A 224 -6.06 -42.54 12.19
N ARG A 225 -7.01 -41.86 12.84
CA ARG A 225 -7.78 -42.45 13.94
C ARG A 225 -8.73 -43.56 13.43
N LEU A 226 -9.36 -43.33 12.29
CA LEU A 226 -10.30 -44.26 11.71
C LEU A 226 -9.62 -45.54 11.16
N THR A 227 -8.44 -45.37 10.56
CA THR A 227 -7.72 -46.48 9.86
C THR A 227 -6.56 -47.06 10.65
N GLY A 228 -6.12 -46.43 11.73
CA GLY A 228 -4.90 -46.78 12.46
C GLY A 228 -3.59 -46.50 11.69
N SER A 229 -3.66 -45.97 10.45
CA SER A 229 -2.56 -45.87 9.53
C SER A 229 -2.11 -44.42 9.32
N TYR A 230 -0.82 -44.15 9.57
CA TYR A 230 -0.18 -42.83 9.26
C TYR A 230 -0.17 -42.56 7.76
N LYS A 231 0.03 -43.58 6.93
CA LYS A 231 0.06 -43.47 5.45
C LYS A 231 -1.33 -43.13 4.90
N ALA A 232 -2.39 -43.80 5.36
CA ALA A 232 -3.75 -43.53 4.94
C ALA A 232 -4.19 -42.12 5.38
N GLY A 233 -3.90 -41.73 6.61
CA GLY A 233 -4.12 -40.36 7.10
C GLY A 233 -3.40 -39.34 6.27
N GLY A 234 -2.10 -39.59 5.97
CA GLY A 234 -1.27 -38.70 5.15
C GLY A 234 -1.80 -38.50 3.73
N LEU A 235 -2.25 -39.60 3.11
CA LEU A 235 -2.86 -39.54 1.77
C LEU A 235 -4.17 -38.74 1.78
N ALA A 236 -5.07 -39.02 2.73
CA ALA A 236 -6.35 -38.32 2.85
C ALA A 236 -6.14 -36.80 3.13
N GLY A 237 -5.30 -36.46 4.11
CA GLY A 237 -4.97 -35.06 4.41
C GLY A 237 -4.29 -34.36 3.23
N GLY A 238 -3.35 -35.04 2.53
CA GLY A 238 -2.69 -34.52 1.36
C GLY A 238 -3.66 -34.29 0.18
N MET A 239 -4.57 -35.22 -0.07
CA MET A 239 -5.55 -35.09 -1.14
C MET A 239 -6.54 -33.96 -0.88
N LEU A 240 -7.07 -33.86 0.35
CA LEU A 240 -7.94 -32.74 0.73
C LEU A 240 -7.22 -31.39 0.60
N LEU A 241 -5.98 -31.33 1.07
CA LEU A 241 -5.18 -30.13 0.97
C LEU A 241 -4.86 -29.77 -0.49
N PHE A 242 -4.59 -30.76 -1.35
CA PHE A 242 -4.38 -30.54 -2.79
C PHE A 242 -5.63 -29.96 -3.45
N LEU A 243 -6.82 -30.51 -3.19
CA LEU A 243 -8.08 -29.99 -3.72
C LEU A 243 -8.34 -28.56 -3.24
N TYR A 244 -8.13 -28.31 -1.94
CA TYR A 244 -8.31 -26.99 -1.35
C TYR A 244 -7.36 -25.95 -1.94
N VAL A 245 -6.07 -26.29 -2.06
CA VAL A 245 -5.06 -25.41 -2.69
C VAL A 245 -5.35 -25.18 -4.18
N SER A 246 -5.80 -26.22 -4.89
CA SER A 246 -6.19 -26.08 -6.30
C SER A 246 -7.39 -25.12 -6.49
N MET A 247 -8.29 -25.06 -5.51
CA MET A 247 -9.44 -24.15 -5.50
C MET A 247 -9.06 -22.72 -5.19
N ILE A 248 -8.22 -22.49 -4.16
CA ILE A 248 -7.87 -21.13 -3.69
C ILE A 248 -6.67 -20.50 -4.41
N GLY A 249 -5.84 -21.30 -5.05
CA GLY A 249 -4.61 -20.89 -5.72
C GLY A 249 -3.36 -21.00 -4.83
N MET A 250 -2.19 -21.13 -5.48
CA MET A 250 -0.91 -21.28 -4.83
C MET A 250 -0.31 -19.90 -4.48
N THR A 251 -0.43 -19.49 -3.23
CA THR A 251 0.29 -18.33 -2.68
C THR A 251 1.54 -18.77 -1.92
N VAL A 252 2.44 -17.85 -1.59
CA VAL A 252 3.67 -18.17 -0.83
C VAL A 252 3.36 -18.76 0.55
N SER A 253 2.32 -18.23 1.23
CA SER A 253 1.88 -18.77 2.52
C SER A 253 1.30 -20.18 2.40
N VAL A 254 0.60 -20.45 1.29
CA VAL A 254 0.06 -21.77 0.95
C VAL A 254 1.19 -22.75 0.65
N LEU A 255 2.17 -22.37 -0.17
CA LEU A 255 3.36 -23.17 -0.49
C LEU A 255 4.11 -23.58 0.79
N ARG A 256 4.37 -22.61 1.66
CA ARG A 256 5.01 -22.86 2.96
C ARG A 256 4.24 -23.90 3.79
N ALA A 257 2.92 -23.70 3.94
CA ALA A 257 2.09 -24.59 4.74
C ALA A 257 2.03 -26.01 4.13
N TRP A 258 2.00 -26.10 2.81
CA TRP A 258 2.03 -27.38 2.08
C TRP A 258 3.34 -28.13 2.35
N VAL A 259 4.49 -27.48 2.18
CA VAL A 259 5.80 -28.09 2.46
C VAL A 259 5.90 -28.55 3.92
N MET A 260 5.49 -27.69 4.87
CA MET A 260 5.52 -28.03 6.28
C MET A 260 4.58 -29.18 6.65
N PHE A 261 3.41 -29.28 6.00
CA PHE A 261 2.49 -30.43 6.13
C PHE A 261 3.16 -31.72 5.66
N LEU A 262 3.80 -31.72 4.48
CA LEU A 262 4.50 -32.89 3.96
C LEU A 262 5.64 -33.35 4.89
N PHE A 263 6.42 -32.40 5.44
CA PHE A 263 7.46 -32.71 6.43
C PHE A 263 6.87 -33.31 7.72
N ARG A 264 5.72 -32.81 8.17
CA ARG A 264 5.04 -33.31 9.38
C ARG A 264 4.55 -34.75 9.17
N VAL A 265 3.84 -35.01 8.09
CA VAL A 265 3.35 -36.36 7.75
C VAL A 265 4.51 -37.31 7.50
N GLY A 266 5.53 -36.86 6.75
CA GLY A 266 6.74 -37.64 6.49
C GLY A 266 7.49 -38.05 7.77
N ALA A 267 7.59 -37.15 8.74
CA ALA A 267 8.17 -37.44 10.05
C ALA A 267 7.37 -38.50 10.80
N ASP A 268 6.04 -38.38 10.84
CA ASP A 268 5.16 -39.33 11.51
C ASP A 268 5.21 -40.72 10.81
N VAL A 269 5.23 -40.79 9.48
CA VAL A 269 5.34 -42.05 8.70
C VAL A 269 6.68 -42.74 8.89
N THR A 270 7.76 -41.98 9.01
CA THR A 270 9.11 -42.50 9.16
C THR A 270 9.55 -42.71 10.62
N GLY A 271 8.66 -42.39 11.59
CA GLY A 271 8.97 -42.46 13.03
C GLY A 271 9.98 -41.42 13.50
N ARG A 272 10.26 -40.39 12.71
CA ARG A 272 11.20 -39.32 13.05
C ARG A 272 10.50 -38.14 13.76
N LYS A 273 11.26 -37.38 14.52
CA LYS A 273 10.76 -36.14 15.12
C LYS A 273 10.63 -35.06 14.05
N TYR A 274 9.48 -34.38 14.01
CA TYR A 274 9.26 -33.21 13.15
C TYR A 274 10.16 -32.04 13.57
N ASP A 275 11.01 -31.57 12.65
CA ASP A 275 11.87 -30.40 12.84
C ASP A 275 11.35 -29.19 12.07
N MET A 276 10.64 -28.31 12.79
CA MET A 276 10.00 -27.13 12.21
C MET A 276 10.98 -26.15 11.54
N PRO A 277 12.16 -25.82 12.13
CA PRO A 277 13.13 -24.94 11.47
C PRO A 277 13.64 -25.49 10.13
N THR A 278 13.88 -26.80 10.05
CA THR A 278 14.29 -27.45 8.79
C THR A 278 13.19 -27.40 7.74
N ALA A 279 11.93 -27.71 8.13
CA ALA A 279 10.81 -27.64 7.21
C ALA A 279 10.58 -26.20 6.69
N LEU A 280 10.73 -25.20 7.57
CA LEU A 280 10.61 -23.78 7.21
C LEU A 280 11.73 -23.36 6.24
N SER A 281 12.98 -23.77 6.49
CA SER A 281 14.10 -23.41 5.62
C SER A 281 13.98 -24.04 4.23
N VAL A 282 13.51 -25.29 4.13
CA VAL A 282 13.24 -25.94 2.84
C VAL A 282 12.12 -25.19 2.08
N ALA A 283 11.03 -24.84 2.77
CA ALA A 283 9.96 -24.06 2.16
C ALA A 283 10.46 -22.69 1.66
N ALA A 284 11.37 -22.03 2.38
CA ALA A 284 11.98 -20.78 1.96
C ALA A 284 12.86 -20.95 0.72
N VAL A 285 13.70 -22.01 0.68
CA VAL A 285 14.52 -22.33 -0.50
C VAL A 285 13.66 -22.58 -1.73
N ILE A 286 12.58 -23.36 -1.59
CA ILE A 286 11.65 -23.62 -2.71
C ILE A 286 10.98 -22.32 -3.17
N ALA A 287 10.49 -21.48 -2.24
CA ALA A 287 9.83 -20.23 -2.56
C ALA A 287 10.78 -19.27 -3.30
N VAL A 288 11.95 -18.97 -2.70
CA VAL A 288 12.93 -18.03 -3.28
C VAL A 288 13.55 -18.59 -4.55
N GLY A 289 13.79 -19.90 -4.62
CA GLY A 289 14.28 -20.55 -5.83
C GLY A 289 13.27 -20.54 -6.99
N SER A 290 11.97 -20.60 -6.69
CA SER A 290 10.91 -20.48 -7.71
C SER A 290 10.73 -19.05 -8.20
N ASN A 291 10.87 -18.06 -7.31
CA ASN A 291 10.80 -16.64 -7.64
C ASN A 291 11.56 -15.80 -6.61
N PRO A 292 12.75 -15.30 -6.95
CA PRO A 292 13.57 -14.49 -6.05
C PRO A 292 12.91 -13.18 -5.59
N LEU A 293 11.92 -12.66 -6.35
CA LEU A 293 11.17 -11.44 -5.98
C LEU A 293 10.36 -11.59 -4.69
N TYR A 294 10.13 -12.81 -4.21
CA TYR A 294 9.51 -13.02 -2.91
C TYR A 294 10.31 -12.45 -1.74
N LEU A 295 11.63 -12.28 -1.88
CA LEU A 295 12.45 -11.60 -0.87
C LEU A 295 12.05 -10.13 -0.63
N TYR A 296 11.40 -9.50 -1.60
CA TYR A 296 10.88 -8.13 -1.51
C TYR A 296 9.37 -8.07 -1.25
N ASP A 297 8.73 -9.22 -1.01
CA ASP A 297 7.29 -9.33 -0.80
C ASP A 297 6.92 -9.29 0.68
N GLY A 298 6.09 -8.33 1.08
CA GLY A 298 5.63 -8.22 2.46
C GLY A 298 4.92 -9.47 2.98
N GLY A 299 4.14 -10.15 2.12
CA GLY A 299 3.45 -11.40 2.48
C GLY A 299 4.41 -12.54 2.78
N PHE A 300 5.50 -12.68 1.99
CA PHE A 300 6.59 -13.63 2.28
C PHE A 300 7.26 -13.29 3.61
N LEU A 301 7.72 -12.05 3.76
CA LEU A 301 8.49 -11.63 4.93
C LEU A 301 7.69 -11.75 6.24
N LEU A 302 6.41 -11.34 6.24
CA LEU A 302 5.54 -11.49 7.41
C LEU A 302 5.24 -12.96 7.72
N SER A 303 4.97 -13.76 6.67
CA SER A 303 4.59 -15.15 6.80
C SER A 303 5.74 -16.03 7.33
N PHE A 304 6.94 -15.86 6.80
CA PHE A 304 8.15 -16.59 7.26
C PHE A 304 8.72 -15.99 8.54
N GLY A 305 8.67 -14.67 8.68
CA GLY A 305 9.10 -13.96 9.89
C GLY A 305 8.32 -14.38 11.15
N ALA A 306 7.00 -14.56 11.03
CA ALA A 306 6.17 -15.05 12.13
C ALA A 306 6.62 -16.45 12.62
N LEU A 307 6.87 -17.37 11.69
CA LEU A 307 7.36 -18.71 12.06
C LEU A 307 8.82 -18.69 12.57
N LEU A 308 9.64 -17.78 12.04
CA LEU A 308 11.00 -17.56 12.56
C LEU A 308 10.93 -17.09 14.02
N ALA A 309 10.01 -16.18 14.36
CA ALA A 309 9.78 -15.75 15.75
C ALA A 309 9.38 -16.93 16.64
N ILE A 310 8.48 -17.80 16.15
CA ILE A 310 8.07 -19.02 16.88
C ILE A 310 9.25 -19.97 17.12
N CYS A 311 10.16 -20.07 16.16
CA CYS A 311 11.31 -20.99 16.26
C CYS A 311 12.46 -20.43 17.13
N THR A 312 12.61 -19.11 17.22
CA THR A 312 13.83 -18.47 17.78
C THR A 312 13.56 -17.67 19.06
N VAL A 313 12.57 -16.77 19.06
CA VAL A 313 12.34 -15.80 20.13
C VAL A 313 11.35 -16.33 21.17
N ILE A 314 10.24 -16.92 20.74
CA ILE A 314 9.21 -17.43 21.67
C ILE A 314 9.74 -18.48 22.64
N PRO A 315 10.60 -19.43 22.25
CA PRO A 315 11.18 -20.37 23.21
C PRO A 315 11.97 -19.70 24.34
N LEU A 316 12.70 -18.63 24.04
CA LEU A 316 13.45 -17.88 25.05
C LEU A 316 12.55 -17.22 26.11
N VAL A 317 11.31 -16.85 25.70
CA VAL A 317 10.32 -16.24 26.63
C VAL A 317 9.61 -17.31 27.46
N LYS A 318 9.49 -18.55 26.99
CA LYS A 318 8.74 -19.64 27.64
C LYS A 318 9.54 -20.49 28.62
N GLU A 319 10.86 -20.47 28.55
CA GLU A 319 11.72 -21.41 29.30
C GLU A 319 11.81 -21.15 30.82
N GLU A 320 11.30 -20.01 31.33
CA GLU A 320 11.30 -19.72 32.78
C GLU A 320 9.97 -20.12 33.43
N SER A 321 10.01 -21.15 34.27
CA SER A 321 8.82 -21.71 34.97
C SER A 321 8.19 -20.80 36.02
N GLN A 322 8.88 -19.74 36.43
CA GLN A 322 8.43 -18.78 37.48
C GLN A 322 7.95 -17.43 36.94
N GLN A 323 7.63 -17.32 35.65
CA GLN A 323 7.19 -16.04 35.10
C GLN A 323 5.79 -15.65 35.56
N PRO A 324 5.53 -14.32 35.74
CA PRO A 324 4.20 -13.81 35.98
C PRO A 324 3.22 -14.25 34.88
N VAL A 325 1.96 -14.53 35.28
CA VAL A 325 0.91 -15.00 34.35
C VAL A 325 0.78 -14.04 33.14
N LEU A 326 0.88 -12.74 33.35
CA LEU A 326 0.79 -11.73 32.34
C LEU A 326 1.90 -11.89 31.27
N VAL A 327 3.14 -12.14 31.69
CA VAL A 327 4.28 -12.36 30.76
C VAL A 327 4.09 -13.65 29.96
N ARG A 328 3.54 -14.68 30.57
CA ARG A 328 3.27 -15.96 29.91
C ARG A 328 2.19 -15.84 28.84
N ILE A 329 1.19 -14.97 29.06
CA ILE A 329 0.07 -14.75 28.13
C ILE A 329 0.49 -13.78 27.00
N LEU A 330 1.03 -12.61 27.34
CA LEU A 330 1.37 -11.55 26.38
C LEU A 330 2.72 -11.75 25.71
N GLY A 331 3.66 -12.39 26.37
CA GLY A 331 5.04 -12.54 25.92
C GLY A 331 5.20 -13.11 24.52
N PRO A 332 4.51 -14.20 24.13
CA PRO A 332 4.59 -14.73 22.77
C PRO A 332 4.10 -13.76 21.69
N GLY A 333 3.03 -13.01 21.97
CA GLY A 333 2.51 -12.00 21.05
C GLY A 333 3.48 -10.81 20.87
N ILE A 334 4.04 -10.33 21.98
CA ILE A 334 5.06 -9.27 21.97
C ILE A 334 6.31 -9.75 21.24
N ALA A 335 6.82 -10.95 21.54
CA ALA A 335 7.99 -11.52 20.89
C ALA A 335 7.82 -11.68 19.37
N MET A 336 6.63 -12.08 18.93
CA MET A 336 6.29 -12.14 17.50
C MET A 336 6.32 -10.75 16.87
N ASN A 337 5.68 -9.77 17.51
CA ASN A 337 5.68 -8.39 17.01
C ASN A 337 7.08 -7.78 16.97
N CYS A 338 7.95 -8.05 17.93
CA CYS A 338 9.36 -7.62 17.90
C CYS A 338 10.08 -8.08 16.63
N VAL A 339 9.79 -9.26 16.13
CA VAL A 339 10.36 -9.75 14.86
C VAL A 339 9.69 -9.12 13.64
N LEU A 340 8.39 -8.83 13.71
CA LEU A 340 7.61 -8.37 12.55
C LEU A 340 7.59 -6.85 12.37
N TRP A 341 7.81 -6.06 13.41
CA TRP A 341 7.69 -4.60 13.36
C TRP A 341 8.52 -3.91 12.26
N PRO A 342 9.80 -4.25 12.01
CA PRO A 342 10.52 -3.63 10.90
C PRO A 342 9.86 -3.87 9.55
N VAL A 343 9.32 -5.08 9.34
CA VAL A 343 8.59 -5.41 8.10
C VAL A 343 7.26 -4.68 8.03
N ILE A 344 6.51 -4.64 9.14
CA ILE A 344 5.23 -3.91 9.22
C ILE A 344 5.45 -2.43 8.92
N LEU A 345 6.40 -1.78 9.58
CA LEU A 345 6.72 -0.36 9.35
C LEU A 345 7.21 -0.08 7.93
N TYR A 346 7.99 -1.01 7.34
CA TYR A 346 8.49 -0.82 5.98
C TYR A 346 7.39 -0.84 4.91
N PHE A 347 6.32 -1.66 5.12
CA PHE A 347 5.24 -1.83 4.14
C PHE A 347 3.96 -1.07 4.48
N PHE A 348 3.66 -0.85 5.76
CA PHE A 348 2.41 -0.24 6.21
C PHE A 348 2.60 1.10 6.92
N PHE A 349 3.84 1.47 7.29
CA PHE A 349 4.23 2.77 7.86
C PHE A 349 3.68 3.05 9.25
N GLU A 350 2.83 2.19 9.78
CA GLU A 350 2.16 2.33 11.08
C GLU A 350 2.16 1.03 11.88
N VAL A 351 2.05 1.14 13.19
CA VAL A 351 1.94 0.01 14.11
C VAL A 351 0.65 0.16 14.93
N PRO A 352 -0.25 -0.83 14.87
CA PRO A 352 -1.42 -0.89 15.75
C PRO A 352 -1.00 -1.35 17.15
N LEU A 353 -0.93 -0.43 18.11
CA LEU A 353 -0.36 -0.72 19.43
C LEU A 353 -1.20 -1.74 20.24
N TYR A 354 -2.51 -1.71 20.08
CA TYR A 354 -3.42 -2.64 20.79
C TYR A 354 -3.61 -3.98 20.07
N SER A 355 -2.93 -4.20 18.93
CA SER A 355 -3.06 -5.45 18.16
C SER A 355 -2.69 -6.71 18.97
N VAL A 356 -1.74 -6.63 19.91
CA VAL A 356 -1.39 -7.75 20.78
C VAL A 356 -2.60 -8.20 21.62
N MET A 357 -3.33 -7.25 22.19
CA MET A 357 -4.53 -7.54 23.01
C MET A 357 -5.65 -8.10 22.14
N LEU A 358 -5.88 -7.48 20.97
CA LEU A 358 -6.91 -7.96 20.04
C LEU A 358 -6.59 -9.37 19.54
N ASN A 359 -5.34 -9.67 19.25
CA ASN A 359 -4.91 -11.00 18.82
C ASN A 359 -5.02 -12.08 19.90
N LEU A 360 -5.04 -11.74 21.19
CA LEU A 360 -5.36 -12.69 22.26
C LEU A 360 -6.81 -13.19 22.19
N LEU A 361 -7.72 -12.38 21.67
CA LEU A 361 -9.12 -12.78 21.44
C LEU A 361 -9.26 -13.47 20.08
N VAL A 362 -8.69 -12.88 19.04
CA VAL A 362 -8.89 -13.30 17.64
C VAL A 362 -8.27 -14.66 17.35
N ILE A 363 -7.01 -14.88 17.74
CA ILE A 363 -6.29 -16.12 17.42
C ILE A 363 -6.93 -17.38 18.03
N PRO A 364 -7.34 -17.41 19.31
CA PRO A 364 -8.02 -18.57 19.89
C PRO A 364 -9.39 -18.89 19.27
N LEU A 365 -10.12 -17.87 18.79
CA LEU A 365 -11.45 -18.04 18.20
C LEU A 365 -11.39 -18.41 16.70
N MET A 366 -10.25 -18.23 16.03
CA MET A 366 -10.08 -18.59 14.62
C MET A 366 -10.35 -20.09 14.33
N PRO A 367 -9.85 -21.06 15.11
CA PRO A 367 -10.20 -22.46 14.93
C PRO A 367 -11.72 -22.73 15.03
N VAL A 368 -12.45 -21.99 15.87
CA VAL A 368 -13.92 -22.10 15.98
C VAL A 368 -14.57 -21.59 14.71
N ILE A 369 -14.17 -20.41 14.21
CA ILE A 369 -14.67 -19.86 12.93
C ILE A 369 -14.41 -20.84 11.78
N LEU A 370 -13.20 -21.39 11.70
CA LEU A 370 -12.84 -22.35 10.64
C LEU A 370 -13.66 -23.64 10.74
N SER A 371 -13.81 -24.17 11.97
CA SER A 371 -14.58 -25.41 12.19
C SER A 371 -16.05 -25.20 11.86
N CYS A 372 -16.68 -24.19 12.46
CA CYS A 372 -18.10 -23.90 12.27
C CYS A 372 -18.38 -23.43 10.84
N GLY A 373 -17.50 -22.62 10.25
CA GLY A 373 -17.64 -22.15 8.88
C GLY A 373 -17.61 -23.30 7.87
N MET A 374 -16.65 -24.22 8.00
CA MET A 374 -16.56 -25.40 7.13
C MET A 374 -17.71 -26.39 7.38
N ALA A 375 -17.94 -26.77 8.65
CA ALA A 375 -18.99 -27.75 8.98
C ALA A 375 -20.39 -27.21 8.66
N GLY A 376 -20.70 -25.97 9.05
CA GLY A 376 -21.98 -25.32 8.78
C GLY A 376 -22.26 -25.21 7.27
N SER A 377 -21.24 -24.83 6.49
CA SER A 377 -21.35 -24.78 5.03
C SER A 377 -21.62 -26.17 4.42
N LEU A 378 -20.89 -27.20 4.83
CA LEU A 378 -21.07 -28.57 4.33
C LEU A 378 -22.47 -29.13 4.66
N VAL A 379 -22.93 -28.92 5.91
CA VAL A 379 -24.30 -29.33 6.32
C VAL A 379 -25.35 -28.59 5.49
N ARG A 380 -25.14 -27.31 5.24
CA ARG A 380 -26.07 -26.47 4.45
C ARG A 380 -26.08 -26.87 2.98
N MET A 381 -24.93 -27.19 2.40
CA MET A 381 -24.82 -27.72 1.04
C MET A 381 -25.53 -29.09 0.90
N ALA A 382 -25.50 -29.91 1.95
CA ALA A 382 -26.21 -31.18 2.00
C ALA A 382 -27.73 -31.05 2.26
N GLY A 383 -28.27 -29.81 2.31
CA GLY A 383 -29.71 -29.55 2.53
C GLY A 383 -30.13 -29.48 4.00
N GLY A 384 -29.19 -29.62 4.95
CA GLY A 384 -29.51 -29.61 6.37
C GLY A 384 -29.73 -28.18 6.90
N THR A 385 -30.88 -27.91 7.52
CA THR A 385 -31.25 -26.59 8.09
C THR A 385 -30.36 -26.19 9.30
N TYR A 386 -29.86 -27.16 10.04
CA TYR A 386 -28.95 -26.94 11.17
C TYR A 386 -27.64 -26.27 10.78
N GLY A 387 -27.26 -26.33 9.49
CA GLY A 387 -26.07 -25.62 9.00
C GLY A 387 -26.10 -24.11 9.24
N THR A 388 -27.27 -23.49 9.11
CA THR A 388 -27.47 -22.05 9.39
C THR A 388 -27.16 -21.70 10.85
N TRP A 389 -27.60 -22.55 11.81
CA TRP A 389 -27.30 -22.36 13.23
C TRP A 389 -25.82 -22.44 13.54
N ILE A 390 -25.10 -23.35 12.85
CA ILE A 390 -23.64 -23.47 12.99
C ILE A 390 -22.96 -22.23 12.43
N LEU A 391 -23.38 -21.73 11.25
CA LEU A 391 -22.85 -20.50 10.65
C LEU A 391 -23.14 -19.25 11.48
N MET A 392 -24.26 -19.24 12.22
CA MET A 392 -24.61 -18.13 13.12
C MET A 392 -23.55 -17.93 14.22
N VAL A 393 -22.87 -19.00 14.68
CA VAL A 393 -21.74 -18.90 15.60
C VAL A 393 -20.61 -18.06 14.99
N CYS A 394 -20.31 -18.27 13.71
CA CYS A 394 -19.30 -17.47 12.99
C CYS A 394 -19.72 -15.99 12.93
N SER A 395 -21.00 -15.72 12.58
CA SER A 395 -21.51 -14.35 12.54
C SER A 395 -21.38 -13.64 13.89
N ARG A 396 -21.68 -14.30 14.99
CA ARG A 396 -21.53 -13.73 16.35
C ARG A 396 -20.08 -13.41 16.69
N ILE A 397 -19.14 -14.29 16.35
CA ILE A 397 -17.71 -14.06 16.59
C ILE A 397 -17.21 -12.92 15.72
N LEU A 398 -17.60 -12.84 14.44
CA LEU A 398 -17.19 -11.75 13.54
C LEU A 398 -17.73 -10.40 14.03
N LYS A 399 -18.99 -10.33 14.47
CA LYS A 399 -19.55 -9.12 15.10
C LYS A 399 -18.80 -8.71 16.37
N LEU A 400 -18.35 -9.67 17.17
CA LEU A 400 -17.50 -9.40 18.33
C LEU A 400 -16.15 -8.77 17.89
N TYR A 401 -15.53 -9.28 16.81
CA TYR A 401 -14.29 -8.70 16.28
C TYR A 401 -14.52 -7.27 15.81
N ASP A 402 -15.61 -7.02 15.08
CA ASP A 402 -15.97 -5.68 14.60
C ASP A 402 -16.15 -4.70 15.77
N GLY A 403 -16.92 -5.10 16.78
CA GLY A 403 -17.14 -4.29 17.98
C GLY A 403 -15.85 -3.97 18.72
N CYS A 404 -14.96 -4.96 18.87
CA CYS A 404 -13.64 -4.75 19.48
C CYS A 404 -12.77 -3.81 18.66
N CYS A 405 -12.76 -3.94 17.34
CA CYS A 405 -12.00 -3.06 16.44
C CYS A 405 -12.48 -1.60 16.54
N VAL A 406 -13.79 -1.38 16.48
CA VAL A 406 -14.39 -0.03 16.60
C VAL A 406 -14.10 0.55 18.00
N LEU A 407 -14.21 -0.25 19.05
CA LEU A 407 -13.89 0.19 20.41
C LEU A 407 -12.42 0.62 20.54
N LEU A 408 -11.50 -0.19 20.03
CA LEU A 408 -10.05 0.07 20.14
C LEU A 408 -9.61 1.33 19.37
N LEU A 409 -10.26 1.68 18.27
CA LEU A 409 -9.98 2.92 17.54
C LEU A 409 -10.30 4.18 18.36
N LYS A 410 -11.24 4.09 19.33
CA LYS A 410 -11.58 5.22 20.20
C LYS A 410 -10.54 5.48 21.31
N PHE A 411 -9.63 4.54 21.56
CA PHE A 411 -8.59 4.73 22.55
C PHE A 411 -7.47 5.64 22.02
N PRO A 412 -6.85 6.44 22.89
CA PRO A 412 -5.74 7.30 22.48
C PRO A 412 -4.57 6.44 21.99
N VAL A 413 -3.88 6.95 20.98
CA VAL A 413 -2.69 6.30 20.38
C VAL A 413 -2.99 4.86 19.90
N ALA A 414 -4.22 4.57 19.44
CA ALA A 414 -4.58 3.25 18.90
C ALA A 414 -3.63 2.81 17.79
N ARG A 415 -3.15 3.77 17.03
CA ARG A 415 -2.19 3.60 15.93
C ARG A 415 -1.03 4.57 16.08
N TRP A 416 0.15 4.08 15.78
CA TRP A 416 1.32 4.93 15.71
C TRP A 416 1.90 4.94 14.31
N ILE A 417 1.79 6.06 13.63
CA ILE A 417 2.35 6.31 12.29
C ILE A 417 3.80 6.72 12.48
N ALA A 418 4.71 5.77 12.33
CA ALA A 418 6.14 5.98 12.55
C ALA A 418 6.92 6.27 11.26
N GLY A 419 6.25 6.15 10.10
CA GLY A 419 6.89 6.31 8.81
C GLY A 419 7.61 5.06 8.32
N ARG A 420 8.16 5.16 7.11
CA ARG A 420 8.94 4.09 6.49
C ARG A 420 10.39 4.14 6.97
N PRO A 421 10.89 3.12 7.69
CA PRO A 421 12.28 3.07 8.09
C PRO A 421 13.18 2.85 6.87
N GLU A 422 14.34 3.49 6.86
CA GLU A 422 15.37 3.22 5.87
C GLU A 422 15.90 1.77 6.00
N LYS A 423 16.28 1.15 4.89
CA LYS A 423 16.70 -0.27 4.86
C LYS A 423 17.82 -0.58 5.85
N TRP A 424 18.81 0.30 5.99
CA TRP A 424 19.91 0.11 6.93
C TRP A 424 19.47 0.07 8.40
N ARG A 425 18.43 0.84 8.77
CA ARG A 425 17.84 0.83 10.12
C ARG A 425 17.19 -0.52 10.43
N CYS A 426 16.49 -1.10 9.45
CA CYS A 426 15.95 -2.45 9.59
C CYS A 426 17.07 -3.49 9.78
N ILE A 427 18.17 -3.36 9.05
CA ILE A 427 19.34 -4.26 9.17
C ILE A 427 19.94 -4.15 10.58
N VAL A 428 20.21 -2.92 11.06
CA VAL A 428 20.75 -2.68 12.40
C VAL A 428 19.83 -3.24 13.47
N TYR A 429 18.52 -3.03 13.35
CA TYR A 429 17.53 -3.60 14.27
C TYR A 429 17.64 -5.13 14.36
N TYR A 430 17.68 -5.84 13.21
CA TYR A 430 17.81 -7.31 13.22
C TYR A 430 19.18 -7.79 13.71
N LEU A 431 20.25 -7.05 13.49
CA LEU A 431 21.56 -7.35 14.08
C LEU A 431 21.50 -7.25 15.62
N MET A 432 20.89 -6.20 16.15
CA MET A 432 20.70 -6.02 17.59
C MET A 432 19.79 -7.09 18.20
N LEU A 433 18.69 -7.45 17.53
CA LEU A 433 17.80 -8.55 17.94
C LEU A 433 18.55 -9.90 17.96
N SER A 434 19.40 -10.14 16.95
CA SER A 434 20.25 -11.33 16.93
C SER A 434 21.26 -11.33 18.08
N GLY A 435 21.80 -10.16 18.42
CA GLY A 435 22.66 -9.97 19.60
C GLY A 435 21.94 -10.34 20.91
N ILE A 436 20.68 -9.94 21.07
CA ILE A 436 19.85 -10.33 22.23
C ILE A 436 19.72 -11.85 22.31
N ILE A 437 19.42 -12.52 21.19
CA ILE A 437 19.29 -13.99 21.15
C ILE A 437 20.62 -14.68 21.52
N LEU A 438 21.75 -14.14 21.06
CA LEU A 438 23.07 -14.65 21.42
C LEU A 438 23.42 -14.44 22.89
N ILE A 439 23.11 -13.26 23.46
CA ILE A 439 23.27 -12.96 24.88
C ILE A 439 22.48 -13.99 25.72
N TRP A 440 21.24 -14.27 25.35
CA TRP A 440 20.41 -15.24 26.07
C TRP A 440 21.02 -16.65 26.03
N LYS A 441 21.47 -17.13 24.87
CA LYS A 441 22.12 -18.44 24.72
C LYS A 441 23.47 -18.54 25.44
N TYR A 442 24.24 -17.44 25.48
CA TYR A 442 25.54 -17.43 26.13
C TYR A 442 25.40 -17.39 27.66
N MET A 443 24.50 -16.55 28.15
CA MET A 443 24.27 -16.34 29.59
C MET A 443 23.57 -17.54 30.27
N ASP A 444 22.85 -18.39 29.54
CA ASP A 444 22.29 -19.63 30.06
C ASP A 444 23.39 -20.64 30.47
N ARG A 445 24.64 -20.46 29.99
CA ARG A 445 25.78 -21.28 30.34
C ARG A 445 26.65 -20.73 31.48
N GLN A 446 26.30 -19.53 31.98
CA GLN A 446 27.07 -18.83 33.02
C GLN A 446 26.10 -18.46 34.19
N PRO A 447 26.59 -18.54 35.45
CA PRO A 447 25.79 -18.16 36.62
C PRO A 447 25.69 -16.63 36.76
N VAL A 448 25.20 -15.96 35.71
CA VAL A 448 25.00 -14.49 35.74
C VAL A 448 23.65 -14.18 36.33
N LYS A 449 23.60 -13.13 37.19
CA LYS A 449 22.35 -12.64 37.77
C LYS A 449 21.31 -12.35 36.69
N ILE A 450 20.19 -13.06 36.72
CA ILE A 450 19.06 -12.96 35.77
C ILE A 450 18.66 -11.52 35.51
N ARG A 451 18.66 -10.65 36.51
CA ARG A 451 18.36 -9.21 36.41
C ARG A 451 19.27 -8.48 35.39
N LYS A 452 20.59 -8.79 35.36
CA LYS A 452 21.53 -8.16 34.40
C LYS A 452 21.22 -8.56 32.96
N LYS A 453 20.84 -9.82 32.74
CA LYS A 453 20.42 -10.36 31.43
C LYS A 453 19.20 -9.61 30.87
N TYR A 454 18.15 -9.44 31.70
CA TYR A 454 16.96 -8.70 31.32
C TYR A 454 17.27 -7.22 31.03
N MET A 455 18.04 -6.55 31.89
CA MET A 455 18.37 -5.15 31.72
C MET A 455 19.18 -4.91 30.43
N ALA A 456 20.18 -5.74 30.15
CA ALA A 456 20.98 -5.64 28.93
C ALA A 456 20.14 -5.89 27.66
N SER A 457 19.26 -6.89 27.69
CA SER A 457 18.36 -7.19 26.57
C SER A 457 17.35 -6.07 26.35
N LEU A 458 16.78 -5.53 27.42
CA LEU A 458 15.85 -4.40 27.36
C LEU A 458 16.52 -3.15 26.80
N ALA A 459 17.69 -2.80 27.30
CA ALA A 459 18.47 -1.65 26.83
C ALA A 459 18.79 -1.77 25.33
N LEU A 460 19.27 -2.95 24.91
CA LEU A 460 19.59 -3.22 23.51
C LEU A 460 18.34 -3.16 22.62
N TYR A 461 17.20 -3.67 23.10
CA TYR A 461 15.93 -3.63 22.41
C TYR A 461 15.38 -2.21 22.26
N ILE A 462 15.41 -1.41 23.36
CA ILE A 462 15.00 0.01 23.30
C ILE A 462 15.88 0.78 22.31
N THR A 463 17.20 0.56 22.33
CA THR A 463 18.11 1.22 21.38
C THR A 463 17.79 0.82 19.95
N ALA A 464 17.56 -0.47 19.68
CA ALA A 464 17.17 -0.95 18.35
C ALA A 464 15.87 -0.30 17.88
N TRP A 465 14.91 -0.18 18.76
CA TRP A 465 13.62 0.45 18.48
C TRP A 465 13.78 1.96 18.21
N LEU A 466 14.55 2.68 19.04
CA LEU A 466 14.83 4.09 18.83
C LEU A 466 15.52 4.35 17.47
N ILE A 467 16.49 3.50 17.10
CA ILE A 467 17.13 3.60 15.77
C ILE A 467 16.13 3.36 14.65
N LEU A 468 15.25 2.36 14.80
CA LEU A 468 14.26 2.01 13.78
C LEU A 468 13.33 3.19 13.46
N ILE A 469 12.85 3.89 14.50
CA ILE A 469 11.84 4.96 14.37
C ILE A 469 12.43 6.35 14.24
N SER A 470 13.73 6.53 14.43
CA SER A 470 14.34 7.86 14.49
C SER A 470 14.32 8.65 13.17
N GLY A 471 13.91 8.05 12.04
CA GLY A 471 13.90 8.70 10.72
C GLY A 471 13.18 10.04 10.70
N PRO A 472 11.87 10.06 10.90
CA PRO A 472 11.11 11.31 10.91
C PRO A 472 11.53 12.28 12.02
N LEU A 473 11.93 11.76 13.21
CA LEU A 473 12.33 12.56 14.35
C LEU A 473 13.66 13.29 14.18
N LEU A 474 14.57 12.74 13.36
CA LEU A 474 15.90 13.30 13.12
C LEU A 474 15.96 14.18 11.85
N ARG A 475 14.82 14.40 11.20
CA ARG A 475 14.75 15.29 10.04
C ARG A 475 15.20 16.71 10.45
N ARG A 476 16.05 17.32 9.63
CA ARG A 476 16.55 18.69 9.82
C ARG A 476 16.22 19.53 8.59
N GLY A 477 15.83 20.78 8.80
CA GLY A 477 15.47 21.71 7.74
C GLY A 477 14.03 21.51 7.25
N MET A 478 13.73 22.11 6.12
CA MET A 478 12.43 22.07 5.45
C MET A 478 12.48 21.13 4.25
N GLU A 479 11.40 20.42 3.98
CA GLU A 479 11.23 19.60 2.77
C GLU A 479 9.88 19.93 2.13
N VAL A 480 9.90 20.28 0.85
CA VAL A 480 8.69 20.48 0.03
C VAL A 480 8.62 19.36 -1.00
N THR A 481 7.49 18.69 -1.09
CA THR A 481 7.26 17.61 -2.05
C THR A 481 5.99 17.85 -2.84
N MET A 482 6.09 18.03 -4.15
CA MET A 482 4.98 18.03 -5.09
C MET A 482 4.69 16.58 -5.49
N LEU A 483 3.49 16.10 -5.19
CA LEU A 483 3.07 14.72 -5.45
C LEU A 483 2.58 14.55 -6.89
N ASP A 484 2.85 13.40 -7.48
CA ASP A 484 2.15 12.96 -8.68
C ASP A 484 0.78 12.41 -8.29
N ILE A 485 -0.21 13.22 -8.50
CA ILE A 485 -1.61 12.86 -8.25
C ILE A 485 -2.42 12.70 -9.54
N GLY A 486 -1.76 12.73 -10.71
CA GLY A 486 -2.40 12.85 -12.00
C GLY A 486 -2.67 14.32 -12.34
N GLN A 487 -3.82 14.64 -12.92
CA GLN A 487 -4.20 16.02 -13.24
C GLN A 487 -4.81 16.68 -12.01
N GLY A 488 -4.09 17.64 -11.41
CA GLY A 488 -4.44 18.38 -10.20
C GLY A 488 -3.21 18.76 -9.38
N ASP A 489 -3.39 19.35 -8.20
CA ASP A 489 -2.33 19.82 -7.33
C ASP A 489 -2.36 19.16 -5.95
N CYS A 490 -1.17 18.80 -5.47
CA CYS A 490 -0.95 18.36 -4.09
C CYS A 490 0.51 18.56 -3.69
N ILE A 491 0.77 19.46 -2.77
CA ILE A 491 2.12 19.76 -2.32
C ILE A 491 2.20 19.65 -0.80
N CYS A 492 3.08 18.78 -0.32
CA CYS A 492 3.33 18.62 1.10
C CYS A 492 4.57 19.39 1.52
N VAL A 493 4.43 20.25 2.52
CA VAL A 493 5.55 20.97 3.13
C VAL A 493 5.76 20.45 4.55
N GLN A 494 6.95 19.98 4.82
CA GLN A 494 7.37 19.55 6.15
C GLN A 494 8.31 20.60 6.72
N GLY A 495 7.82 21.38 7.69
CA GLY A 495 8.54 22.51 8.28
C GLY A 495 9.69 22.11 9.18
N PRO A 496 10.57 23.07 9.54
CA PRO A 496 11.79 22.84 10.31
C PRO A 496 11.54 22.45 11.77
N LYS A 497 10.39 22.80 12.35
CA LYS A 497 9.95 22.42 13.70
C LYS A 497 8.94 21.27 13.70
N HIS A 498 8.92 20.48 12.61
CA HIS A 498 8.08 19.28 12.44
C HIS A 498 6.58 19.55 12.26
N GLN A 499 6.14 20.78 12.00
CA GLN A 499 4.79 21.03 11.50
C GLN A 499 4.67 20.55 10.05
N ASN A 500 3.49 20.06 9.69
CA ASN A 500 3.22 19.48 8.39
C ASN A 500 2.07 20.22 7.73
N TYR A 501 2.31 20.63 6.50
CA TYR A 501 1.38 21.42 5.71
C TYR A 501 1.06 20.69 4.43
N LEU A 502 -0.18 20.83 3.94
CA LEU A 502 -0.60 20.38 2.62
C LEU A 502 -1.18 21.57 1.88
N ILE A 503 -0.75 21.79 0.66
CA ILE A 503 -1.30 22.80 -0.24
C ILE A 503 -2.02 22.06 -1.34
N ASP A 504 -3.33 22.21 -1.40
CA ASP A 504 -4.24 21.46 -2.24
C ASP A 504 -4.15 19.94 -2.06
N GLY A 505 -4.98 19.20 -2.73
CA GLY A 505 -4.98 17.74 -2.67
C GLY A 505 -6.14 17.15 -3.47
N GLY A 506 -6.12 17.34 -4.79
CA GLY A 506 -7.18 16.84 -5.64
C GLY A 506 -6.71 16.33 -6.99
N SER A 507 -7.54 15.58 -7.68
CA SER A 507 -7.27 15.05 -9.02
C SER A 507 -8.55 14.90 -9.82
N SER A 508 -8.51 15.29 -11.11
CA SER A 508 -9.62 15.12 -12.04
C SER A 508 -9.61 13.78 -12.77
N ASP A 509 -8.51 13.04 -12.75
CA ASP A 509 -8.33 11.79 -13.51
C ASP A 509 -8.09 10.55 -12.62
N VAL A 510 -7.73 10.72 -11.34
CA VAL A 510 -7.49 9.62 -10.40
C VAL A 510 -8.58 9.57 -9.33
N LYS A 511 -9.25 8.42 -9.22
CA LYS A 511 -10.27 8.19 -8.19
C LYS A 511 -9.65 7.83 -6.84
N GLU A 512 -10.33 8.17 -5.75
CA GLU A 512 -9.91 7.90 -4.36
C GLU A 512 -8.45 8.33 -4.12
N ILE A 513 -8.12 9.55 -4.57
CA ILE A 513 -6.76 10.10 -4.57
C ILE A 513 -6.23 10.28 -3.15
N GLY A 514 -7.07 10.73 -2.21
CA GLY A 514 -6.72 10.88 -0.81
C GLY A 514 -6.28 9.55 -0.20
N LYS A 515 -7.06 8.49 -0.43
CA LYS A 515 -6.84 7.15 0.11
C LYS A 515 -5.64 6.42 -0.49
N TYR A 516 -5.44 6.51 -1.81
CA TYR A 516 -4.46 5.66 -2.50
C TYR A 516 -3.15 6.35 -2.85
N ARG A 517 -3.09 7.70 -2.85
CA ARG A 517 -1.84 8.43 -3.15
C ARG A 517 -1.42 9.35 -2.02
N ILE A 518 -2.29 10.23 -1.50
CA ILE A 518 -1.91 11.22 -0.50
C ILE A 518 -1.66 10.57 0.88
N GLU A 519 -2.63 9.82 1.41
CA GLU A 519 -2.50 9.19 2.73
C GLU A 519 -1.31 8.23 2.84
N PRO A 520 -1.05 7.31 1.88
CA PRO A 520 0.14 6.46 1.92
C PRO A 520 1.46 7.23 1.89
N PHE A 521 1.53 8.33 1.13
CA PHE A 521 2.69 9.21 1.14
C PHE A 521 2.89 9.83 2.52
N LEU A 522 1.87 10.47 3.09
CA LEU A 522 1.93 11.10 4.41
C LEU A 522 2.34 10.10 5.49
N LYS A 523 1.70 8.93 5.51
CA LYS A 523 2.06 7.84 6.44
C LYS A 523 3.50 7.38 6.25
N SER A 524 3.99 7.26 5.00
CA SER A 524 5.37 6.86 4.73
C SER A 524 6.41 7.84 5.26
N ARG A 525 6.04 9.12 5.33
CA ARG A 525 6.85 10.22 5.90
C ARG A 525 6.73 10.32 7.42
N GLY A 526 5.89 9.51 8.06
CA GLY A 526 5.62 9.56 9.49
C GLY A 526 4.69 10.69 9.91
N ILE A 527 3.92 11.23 8.97
CA ILE A 527 2.95 12.31 9.21
C ILE A 527 1.64 11.68 9.70
N ALA A 528 1.37 11.83 10.99
CA ALA A 528 0.11 11.39 11.61
C ALA A 528 -0.95 12.50 11.61
N GLN A 529 -0.51 13.76 11.50
CA GLN A 529 -1.35 14.93 11.50
C GLN A 529 -0.81 15.99 10.55
N LEU A 530 -1.69 16.60 9.79
CA LEU A 530 -1.47 17.84 9.07
C LEU A 530 -1.88 19.00 9.98
N ASP A 531 -0.95 19.90 10.26
CA ASP A 531 -1.22 21.05 11.10
C ASP A 531 -2.06 22.09 10.37
N TYR A 532 -1.81 22.26 9.05
CA TYR A 532 -2.56 23.13 8.17
C TYR A 532 -2.71 22.49 6.80
N VAL A 533 -3.92 22.58 6.26
CA VAL A 533 -4.22 22.24 4.87
C VAL A 533 -4.74 23.51 4.20
N PHE A 534 -4.02 24.01 3.21
CA PHE A 534 -4.42 25.17 2.41
C PHE A 534 -5.22 24.68 1.20
N LEU A 535 -6.36 25.28 0.98
CA LEU A 535 -7.17 25.08 -0.23
C LEU A 535 -7.08 26.35 -1.06
N SER A 536 -6.52 26.25 -2.27
CA SER A 536 -6.37 27.40 -3.15
C SER A 536 -7.73 27.91 -3.67
N HIS A 537 -8.58 27.00 -4.15
CA HIS A 537 -9.93 27.28 -4.65
C HIS A 537 -10.80 26.01 -4.66
N GLY A 538 -12.07 26.12 -5.09
CA GLY A 538 -13.09 25.07 -4.96
C GLY A 538 -13.10 24.02 -6.06
N ASP A 539 -12.14 23.94 -6.98
CA ASP A 539 -12.17 22.95 -8.05
C ASP A 539 -11.78 21.55 -7.59
N MET A 540 -12.36 20.55 -8.24
CA MET A 540 -12.24 19.14 -7.82
C MET A 540 -10.83 18.63 -7.85
N ASP A 541 -10.00 19.09 -8.75
CA ASP A 541 -8.58 18.73 -8.88
C ASP A 541 -7.66 19.42 -7.86
N HIS A 542 -8.25 20.19 -6.95
CA HIS A 542 -7.58 20.77 -5.78
C HIS A 542 -8.15 20.26 -4.45
N MET A 543 -9.42 19.80 -4.40
CA MET A 543 -10.10 19.56 -3.13
C MET A 543 -10.56 18.13 -2.87
N ASN A 544 -10.84 17.28 -3.88
CA ASN A 544 -11.50 15.99 -3.68
C ASN A 544 -10.70 15.01 -2.79
N GLY A 545 -9.37 15.06 -2.84
CA GLY A 545 -8.54 14.26 -1.93
C GLY A 545 -8.55 14.80 -0.50
N ILE A 546 -8.71 16.12 -0.31
CA ILE A 546 -8.88 16.72 1.02
C ILE A 546 -10.23 16.29 1.61
N GLU A 547 -11.32 16.27 0.82
CA GLU A 547 -12.63 15.72 1.23
C GLU A 547 -12.46 14.26 1.73
N GLU A 548 -11.74 13.43 0.97
CA GLU A 548 -11.48 12.04 1.36
C GLU A 548 -10.68 11.94 2.66
N LEU A 549 -9.63 12.77 2.83
CA LEU A 549 -8.83 12.77 4.06
C LEU A 549 -9.66 13.19 5.27
N LEU A 550 -10.56 14.18 5.14
CA LEU A 550 -11.48 14.61 6.20
C LEU A 550 -12.40 13.46 6.64
N MET A 551 -13.01 12.75 5.69
CA MET A 551 -13.89 11.61 5.99
C MET A 551 -13.15 10.44 6.66
N ARG A 552 -11.83 10.35 6.47
CA ARG A 552 -11.00 9.23 6.90
C ARG A 552 -10.16 9.50 8.14
N GLN A 553 -10.35 10.60 8.85
CA GLN A 553 -9.52 11.00 9.99
C GLN A 553 -9.43 9.94 11.11
N ASP A 554 -10.47 9.12 11.29
CA ASP A 554 -10.48 8.03 12.28
C ASP A 554 -9.48 6.91 11.95
N VAL A 555 -9.27 6.63 10.66
CA VAL A 555 -8.41 5.55 10.15
C VAL A 555 -7.20 6.05 9.34
N GLY A 556 -7.14 7.33 9.05
CA GLY A 556 -6.12 7.99 8.22
C GLY A 556 -5.27 9.00 8.98
N VAL A 557 -4.87 10.04 8.28
CA VAL A 557 -4.12 11.20 8.80
C VAL A 557 -5.12 12.26 9.26
N ARG A 558 -4.86 12.87 10.41
CA ARG A 558 -5.73 13.93 10.95
C ARG A 558 -5.42 15.28 10.32
N ILE A 559 -6.43 16.11 10.15
CA ILE A 559 -6.31 17.51 9.72
C ILE A 559 -6.71 18.40 10.89
N ARG A 560 -5.77 19.22 11.37
CA ARG A 560 -6.03 20.12 12.49
C ARG A 560 -6.73 21.41 12.04
N ASN A 561 -6.17 22.06 11.00
CA ASN A 561 -6.72 23.30 10.47
C ASN A 561 -6.88 23.20 8.95
N LEU A 562 -8.04 23.56 8.43
CA LEU A 562 -8.29 23.82 7.02
C LEU A 562 -8.25 25.33 6.80
N VAL A 563 -7.37 25.78 5.91
CA VAL A 563 -7.21 27.20 5.55
C VAL A 563 -7.84 27.42 4.19
N VAL A 564 -8.77 28.37 4.11
CA VAL A 564 -9.52 28.71 2.89
C VAL A 564 -9.34 30.20 2.56
N PRO A 565 -9.54 30.62 1.30
CA PRO A 565 -9.55 32.04 0.93
C PRO A 565 -10.57 32.84 1.74
N GLY A 566 -10.48 34.17 1.72
CA GLY A 566 -11.46 35.06 2.36
C GLY A 566 -12.89 34.80 1.91
N LYS A 567 -13.88 35.09 2.78
CA LYS A 567 -15.31 34.78 2.57
C LYS A 567 -15.90 35.27 1.24
N GLN A 568 -15.42 36.38 0.73
CA GLN A 568 -15.87 36.98 -0.53
C GLN A 568 -15.62 36.10 -1.75
N TYR A 569 -14.72 35.11 -1.65
CA TYR A 569 -14.31 34.17 -2.71
C TYR A 569 -14.94 32.77 -2.56
N TRP A 570 -15.85 32.56 -1.57
CA TRP A 570 -16.44 31.26 -1.34
C TRP A 570 -17.53 30.94 -2.35
N ASP A 571 -17.39 29.80 -3.00
CA ASP A 571 -18.42 29.15 -3.80
C ASP A 571 -19.13 28.03 -3.00
N GLU A 572 -20.08 27.35 -3.64
CA GLU A 572 -20.84 26.25 -3.02
C GLU A 572 -19.91 25.08 -2.61
N ARG A 573 -18.80 24.86 -3.33
CA ARG A 573 -17.87 23.75 -3.07
C ARG A 573 -17.02 24.06 -1.84
N ILE A 574 -16.53 25.29 -1.73
CA ILE A 574 -15.79 25.75 -0.53
C ILE A 574 -16.70 25.70 0.70
N LEU A 575 -17.96 26.12 0.59
CA LEU A 575 -18.93 26.02 1.68
C LEU A 575 -19.19 24.56 2.10
N LYS A 576 -19.25 23.64 1.14
CA LYS A 576 -19.40 22.20 1.40
C LYS A 576 -18.22 21.64 2.18
N ILE A 577 -16.98 21.91 1.76
CA ILE A 577 -15.80 21.39 2.44
C ILE A 577 -15.59 22.00 3.83
N ILE A 578 -15.95 23.28 4.02
CA ILE A 578 -15.99 23.95 5.33
C ILE A 578 -16.95 23.23 6.27
N THR A 579 -18.15 22.92 5.78
CA THR A 579 -19.17 22.20 6.56
C THR A 579 -18.67 20.81 6.94
N MET A 580 -18.07 20.11 6.00
CA MET A 580 -17.45 18.80 6.21
C MET A 580 -16.31 18.86 7.23
N ALA A 581 -15.40 19.82 7.10
CA ALA A 581 -14.27 20.00 8.02
C ALA A 581 -14.77 20.17 9.47
N LYS A 582 -15.75 21.02 9.68
CA LYS A 582 -16.38 21.22 11.01
C LYS A 582 -17.04 19.94 11.54
N MET A 583 -17.73 19.18 10.68
CA MET A 583 -18.37 17.92 11.07
C MET A 583 -17.35 16.87 11.55
N TYR A 584 -16.16 16.85 10.96
CA TYR A 584 -15.07 15.92 11.33
C TYR A 584 -14.08 16.51 12.34
N GLY A 585 -14.39 17.65 12.97
CA GLY A 585 -13.61 18.23 14.06
C GLY A 585 -12.31 18.93 13.61
N THR A 586 -12.27 19.41 12.37
CA THR A 586 -11.19 20.23 11.82
C THR A 586 -11.54 21.71 11.96
N ASP A 587 -10.62 22.51 12.51
CA ASP A 587 -10.78 23.95 12.59
C ASP A 587 -10.66 24.59 11.20
N VAL A 588 -11.52 25.58 10.91
CA VAL A 588 -11.47 26.32 9.65
C VAL A 588 -10.96 27.71 9.88
N LYS A 589 -9.97 28.11 9.12
CA LYS A 589 -9.36 29.44 9.15
C LYS A 589 -9.44 30.11 7.79
N GLU A 590 -9.69 31.42 7.82
CA GLU A 590 -9.65 32.25 6.62
C GLU A 590 -8.25 32.85 6.49
N MET A 591 -7.76 32.95 5.26
CA MET A 591 -6.49 33.59 4.96
C MET A 591 -6.70 34.62 3.83
N GLU A 592 -6.50 35.86 4.17
CA GLU A 592 -6.65 37.00 3.26
C GLU A 592 -5.30 37.54 2.84
N TYR A 593 -5.27 38.38 1.81
CA TYR A 593 -4.07 39.09 1.38
C TYR A 593 -3.28 39.70 2.53
N GLY A 594 -1.97 39.51 2.54
CA GLY A 594 -1.06 40.00 3.59
C GLY A 594 -1.05 39.18 4.88
N THR A 595 -1.93 38.17 5.03
CA THR A 595 -1.92 37.28 6.21
C THR A 595 -0.66 36.42 6.22
N GLU A 596 -0.01 36.31 7.37
CA GLU A 596 1.21 35.51 7.56
C GLU A 596 0.98 34.35 8.54
N LEU A 597 1.52 33.19 8.20
CA LEU A 597 1.63 32.03 9.09
C LEU A 597 3.10 31.67 9.28
N LYS A 598 3.58 31.68 10.53
CA LYS A 598 5.01 31.49 10.86
C LYS A 598 5.29 30.20 11.64
N GLU A 599 6.37 29.52 11.28
CA GLU A 599 6.98 28.42 12.03
C GLU A 599 8.49 28.62 12.15
N GLY A 600 8.90 29.27 13.24
CA GLY A 600 10.33 29.63 13.41
C GLY A 600 10.79 30.60 12.33
N GLU A 601 11.76 30.18 11.51
CA GLU A 601 12.27 30.95 10.38
C GLU A 601 11.48 30.75 9.09
N MET A 602 10.56 29.79 9.06
CA MET A 602 9.69 29.51 7.92
C MET A 602 8.42 30.36 8.02
N LYS A 603 7.99 30.90 6.90
CA LYS A 603 6.82 31.75 6.81
C LYS A 603 6.04 31.52 5.53
N PHE A 604 4.72 31.41 5.64
CA PHE A 604 3.79 31.53 4.54
C PHE A 604 3.15 32.90 4.56
N THR A 605 3.13 33.58 3.43
CA THR A 605 2.42 34.87 3.24
C THR A 605 1.40 34.69 2.12
N CYS A 606 0.15 35.10 2.35
CA CYS A 606 -0.88 35.12 1.31
C CYS A 606 -0.68 36.38 0.43
N LEU A 607 -0.44 36.17 -0.86
CA LEU A 607 -0.26 37.22 -1.86
C LEU A 607 -1.47 37.42 -2.76
N GLY A 608 -2.50 36.63 -2.62
CA GLY A 608 -3.76 36.68 -3.39
C GLY A 608 -4.76 35.64 -2.92
N PRO A 609 -6.03 35.73 -3.35
CA PRO A 609 -6.60 36.74 -4.22
C PRO A 609 -6.77 38.11 -3.51
N GLY A 610 -6.81 39.18 -4.30
CA GLY A 610 -6.84 40.54 -3.81
C GLY A 610 -5.46 41.20 -3.84
N GLY A 611 -5.40 42.50 -3.72
CA GLY A 611 -4.19 43.32 -3.73
C GLY A 611 -4.37 44.57 -2.88
N ASN A 612 -3.33 45.42 -2.82
CA ASN A 612 -3.29 46.64 -2.00
C ASN A 612 -4.16 47.78 -2.55
N THR A 613 -5.08 47.49 -3.48
CA THR A 613 -5.91 48.53 -4.09
C THR A 613 -7.20 48.74 -3.29
N ASP A 614 -7.34 49.97 -2.75
CA ASP A 614 -8.62 50.48 -2.14
C ASP A 614 -9.80 50.49 -3.12
N ASP A 615 -9.61 50.01 -4.33
CA ASP A 615 -10.59 50.04 -5.39
C ASP A 615 -11.54 48.83 -5.31
N LYS A 616 -12.64 49.02 -4.61
CA LYS A 616 -13.77 48.06 -4.45
C LYS A 616 -14.56 47.81 -5.75
N SER A 617 -14.08 48.28 -6.90
CA SER A 617 -14.82 48.21 -8.18
C SER A 617 -14.57 46.91 -8.97
N HIS A 618 -13.65 46.02 -8.54
CA HIS A 618 -13.44 44.76 -9.22
C HIS A 618 -14.53 43.76 -8.80
N ASN A 619 -15.27 43.26 -9.76
CA ASN A 619 -16.23 42.17 -9.55
C ASN A 619 -15.47 40.99 -8.89
N VAL A 620 -15.93 40.59 -7.70
CA VAL A 620 -15.41 39.42 -7.02
C VAL A 620 -15.67 38.20 -7.91
N THR A 621 -14.65 37.66 -8.54
CA THR A 621 -14.71 36.44 -9.32
C THR A 621 -14.50 35.23 -8.41
N THR A 622 -15.11 34.09 -8.71
CA THR A 622 -14.90 32.82 -8.05
C THR A 622 -14.22 31.83 -9.01
N GLY A 623 -13.67 30.73 -8.50
CA GLY A 623 -12.94 29.74 -9.31
C GLY A 623 -11.45 30.08 -9.46
N ASN A 624 -10.86 29.81 -10.62
CA ASN A 624 -9.41 29.90 -10.86
C ASN A 624 -8.80 31.26 -10.50
N GLU A 625 -9.48 32.34 -10.90
CA GLU A 625 -9.00 33.73 -10.64
C GLU A 625 -8.97 34.10 -9.15
N SER A 626 -9.72 33.38 -8.34
CA SER A 626 -9.73 33.54 -6.88
C SER A 626 -8.82 32.56 -6.15
N SER A 627 -7.90 31.93 -6.84
CA SER A 627 -6.92 31.01 -6.23
C SER A 627 -6.09 31.70 -5.16
N MET A 628 -5.97 31.06 -3.98
CA MET A 628 -5.05 31.51 -2.94
C MET A 628 -3.61 31.36 -3.44
N ILE A 629 -2.90 32.48 -3.44
CA ILE A 629 -1.49 32.54 -3.84
C ILE A 629 -0.64 32.62 -2.59
N LEU A 630 0.30 31.70 -2.43
CA LEU A 630 1.13 31.58 -1.24
C LEU A 630 2.61 31.79 -1.58
N HIS A 631 3.26 32.64 -0.81
CA HIS A 631 4.71 32.76 -0.77
C HIS A 631 5.26 32.02 0.45
N LEU A 632 6.14 31.07 0.24
CA LEU A 632 6.88 30.34 1.26
C LEU A 632 8.31 30.88 1.31
N GLU A 633 8.68 31.43 2.46
CA GLU A 633 10.00 31.98 2.78
C GLU A 633 10.66 31.12 3.87
N TYR A 634 11.91 30.67 3.66
CA TYR A 634 12.70 29.96 4.66
C TYR A 634 14.20 30.29 4.54
N GLY A 635 14.65 31.26 5.33
CA GLY A 635 16.00 31.82 5.22
C GLY A 635 16.21 32.58 3.93
N GLU A 636 17.06 32.07 3.03
CA GLU A 636 17.30 32.63 1.69
C GLU A 636 16.53 31.88 0.60
N PHE A 637 15.61 30.96 0.95
CA PHE A 637 14.81 30.17 0.02
C PHE A 637 13.41 30.76 -0.09
N ASP A 638 13.00 31.03 -1.33
CA ASP A 638 11.69 31.56 -1.69
C ASP A 638 10.98 30.68 -2.72
N MET A 639 9.75 30.29 -2.43
CA MET A 639 8.90 29.50 -3.33
C MET A 639 7.53 30.13 -3.46
N LEU A 640 7.05 30.22 -4.71
CA LEU A 640 5.74 30.78 -5.03
C LEU A 640 4.78 29.66 -5.47
N PHE A 641 3.62 29.60 -4.81
CA PHE A 641 2.48 28.74 -5.18
C PHE A 641 1.38 29.61 -5.73
N THR A 642 0.99 29.36 -6.97
CA THR A 642 0.07 30.22 -7.71
C THR A 642 -1.34 29.65 -7.85
N GLY A 643 -1.57 28.39 -7.36
CA GLY A 643 -2.82 27.69 -7.64
C GLY A 643 -3.08 27.62 -9.14
N ASP A 644 -4.33 27.88 -9.54
CA ASP A 644 -4.75 27.87 -10.94
C ASP A 644 -5.07 29.27 -11.49
N VAL A 645 -4.42 30.30 -10.91
CA VAL A 645 -4.58 31.68 -11.37
C VAL A 645 -4.32 31.80 -12.87
N GLU A 646 -5.17 32.56 -13.56
CA GLU A 646 -5.05 32.84 -14.97
C GLU A 646 -4.60 34.30 -15.21
N LYS A 647 -4.61 34.74 -16.46
CA LYS A 647 -3.99 35.98 -16.91
C LYS A 647 -4.34 37.21 -16.09
N GLU A 648 -5.63 37.40 -15.75
CA GLU A 648 -6.11 38.58 -15.01
C GLU A 648 -5.58 38.58 -13.58
N GLY A 649 -5.61 37.43 -12.91
CA GLY A 649 -5.04 37.25 -11.58
C GLY A 649 -3.51 37.33 -11.57
N GLU A 650 -2.82 36.90 -12.65
CA GLU A 650 -1.37 37.05 -12.81
C GLU A 650 -0.97 38.53 -12.99
N GLU A 651 -1.78 39.33 -13.69
CA GLU A 651 -1.51 40.77 -13.86
C GLU A 651 -1.54 41.46 -12.48
N MET A 652 -2.57 41.21 -11.66
CA MET A 652 -2.66 41.75 -10.30
C MET A 652 -1.49 41.24 -9.41
N LEU A 653 -1.15 39.96 -9.51
CA LEU A 653 -0.03 39.38 -8.77
C LEU A 653 1.28 40.01 -9.17
N THR A 654 1.49 40.31 -10.44
CA THR A 654 2.73 40.93 -10.96
C THR A 654 2.99 42.28 -10.30
N GLU A 655 1.94 43.13 -10.15
CA GLU A 655 2.07 44.41 -9.44
C GLU A 655 2.50 44.22 -7.98
N VAL A 656 1.94 43.24 -7.28
CA VAL A 656 2.31 42.91 -5.90
C VAL A 656 3.76 42.45 -5.82
N LEU A 657 4.18 41.57 -6.75
CA LEU A 657 5.52 41.00 -6.77
C LEU A 657 6.60 42.05 -7.12
N ASP A 658 6.29 43.01 -7.99
CA ASP A 658 7.22 44.10 -8.31
C ASP A 658 7.52 44.95 -7.06
N VAL A 659 6.49 45.27 -6.26
CA VAL A 659 6.68 45.98 -4.98
C VAL A 659 7.55 45.17 -4.02
N ILE A 660 7.25 43.88 -3.85
CA ILE A 660 8.03 42.99 -2.96
C ILE A 660 9.49 42.88 -3.43
N ARG A 661 9.71 42.79 -4.73
CA ARG A 661 11.04 42.69 -5.33
C ARG A 661 11.89 43.94 -5.12
N GLU A 662 11.27 45.11 -5.26
CA GLU A 662 11.95 46.41 -5.00
C GLU A 662 12.34 46.56 -3.52
N GLU A 663 11.46 46.15 -2.60
CA GLU A 663 11.69 46.26 -1.18
C GLU A 663 12.71 45.24 -0.64
N LYS A 664 12.63 43.96 -1.06
CA LYS A 664 13.35 42.86 -0.43
C LYS A 664 14.45 42.23 -1.28
N LYS A 665 14.64 42.61 -2.56
CA LYS A 665 15.55 41.97 -3.53
C LYS A 665 15.43 40.45 -3.57
N ILE A 666 14.20 39.92 -3.59
CA ILE A 666 13.90 38.48 -3.61
C ILE A 666 14.28 37.89 -4.96
N THR A 667 14.89 36.70 -4.93
CA THR A 667 15.07 35.82 -6.09
C THR A 667 14.24 34.55 -5.83
N TRP A 668 13.29 34.27 -6.68
CA TRP A 668 12.44 33.10 -6.54
C TRP A 668 13.19 31.84 -6.98
N GLU A 669 13.49 30.94 -6.03
CA GLU A 669 14.13 29.68 -6.38
C GLU A 669 13.16 28.76 -7.13
N ILE A 670 11.92 28.64 -6.65
CA ILE A 670 10.95 27.73 -7.24
C ILE A 670 9.62 28.44 -7.50
N LEU A 671 9.12 28.30 -8.71
CA LEU A 671 7.76 28.64 -9.09
C LEU A 671 6.94 27.36 -9.28
N LYS A 672 5.85 27.18 -8.52
CA LYS A 672 4.79 26.25 -8.93
C LYS A 672 4.00 26.88 -10.07
N THR A 673 4.13 26.32 -11.25
CA THR A 673 3.49 26.84 -12.47
C THR A 673 1.98 26.83 -12.34
N ALA A 674 1.32 27.94 -12.64
CA ALA A 674 -0.11 28.10 -12.51
C ALA A 674 -0.89 27.18 -13.47
N HIS A 675 -2.04 26.73 -13.04
CA HIS A 675 -3.05 25.97 -13.79
C HIS A 675 -2.43 24.82 -14.60
N HIS A 676 -1.57 24.04 -13.95
CA HIS A 676 -0.89 22.84 -14.48
C HIS A 676 -0.11 23.09 -15.79
N GLY A 677 0.28 24.33 -16.07
CA GLY A 677 0.92 24.73 -17.33
C GLY A 677 -0.07 25.03 -18.46
N SER A 678 -1.25 25.56 -18.14
CA SER A 678 -2.22 26.07 -19.12
C SER A 678 -1.60 27.13 -20.02
N LYS A 679 -2.08 27.22 -21.27
CA LYS A 679 -1.65 28.29 -22.21
C LYS A 679 -2.08 29.69 -21.76
N ASN A 680 -3.12 29.79 -20.93
CA ASN A 680 -3.70 31.03 -20.44
C ASN A 680 -3.03 31.56 -19.17
N SER A 681 -2.12 30.79 -18.59
CA SER A 681 -1.39 31.13 -17.38
C SER A 681 0.12 31.17 -17.61
N THR A 682 0.88 31.60 -16.63
CA THR A 682 2.34 31.70 -16.66
C THR A 682 2.80 32.53 -17.85
N THR A 683 2.33 33.78 -17.88
CA THR A 683 2.55 34.72 -18.96
C THR A 683 4.01 35.16 -19.02
N GLU A 684 4.44 35.73 -20.15
CA GLU A 684 5.83 36.17 -20.35
C GLU A 684 6.15 37.35 -19.43
N THR A 685 5.18 38.26 -19.20
CA THR A 685 5.29 39.40 -18.28
C THR A 685 5.48 38.93 -16.84
N PHE A 686 4.64 37.99 -16.40
CA PHE A 686 4.73 37.39 -15.07
C PHE A 686 6.09 36.71 -14.84
N LEU A 687 6.58 35.94 -15.83
CA LEU A 687 7.88 35.27 -15.74
C LEU A 687 9.07 36.26 -15.71
N GLN A 688 8.95 37.45 -16.32
CA GLN A 688 9.98 38.48 -16.23
C GLN A 688 10.08 39.08 -14.82
N THR A 689 8.96 39.19 -14.11
CA THR A 689 8.92 39.66 -12.73
C THR A 689 9.41 38.61 -11.75
N VAL A 690 8.93 37.36 -11.87
CA VAL A 690 9.28 36.26 -10.95
C VAL A 690 10.71 35.77 -11.21
N TYR A 691 11.12 35.61 -12.45
CA TYR A 691 12.42 35.10 -12.90
C TYR A 691 12.90 33.87 -12.13
N PRO A 692 12.13 32.75 -12.12
CA PRO A 692 12.39 31.62 -11.26
C PRO A 692 13.59 30.79 -11.75
N GLN A 693 14.38 30.23 -10.82
CA GLN A 693 15.45 29.27 -11.17
C GLN A 693 14.87 27.93 -11.61
N TYR A 694 13.78 27.50 -10.96
CA TYR A 694 13.10 26.22 -11.24
C TYR A 694 11.60 26.44 -11.37
N ALA A 695 11.01 25.77 -12.35
CA ALA A 695 9.57 25.71 -12.55
C ALA A 695 9.06 24.30 -12.28
N TRP A 696 8.09 24.16 -11.38
CA TRP A 696 7.46 22.90 -11.05
C TRP A 696 6.08 22.83 -11.68
N ILE A 697 5.82 21.75 -12.45
CA ILE A 697 4.56 21.54 -13.15
C ILE A 697 3.92 20.25 -12.60
N SER A 698 2.72 20.37 -12.04
CA SER A 698 1.88 19.24 -11.66
C SER A 698 0.87 18.97 -12.76
N ALA A 699 0.99 17.85 -13.48
CA ALA A 699 0.08 17.50 -14.57
C ALA A 699 0.01 15.98 -14.78
N GLY A 700 -1.13 15.48 -15.23
CA GLY A 700 -1.35 14.08 -15.53
C GLY A 700 -0.71 13.66 -16.85
N ARG A 701 -0.12 12.45 -16.92
CA ARG A 701 0.55 11.92 -18.14
C ARG A 701 -0.36 11.85 -19.36
N LYS A 702 -1.61 11.54 -19.15
CA LYS A 702 -2.63 11.34 -20.21
C LYS A 702 -3.84 12.24 -19.97
N ASN A 703 -3.57 13.48 -19.50
CA ASN A 703 -4.66 14.39 -19.23
C ASN A 703 -5.34 14.86 -20.54
N ARG A 704 -6.63 15.01 -20.48
CA ARG A 704 -7.47 15.43 -21.62
C ARG A 704 -7.33 16.90 -21.99
N TYR A 705 -6.68 17.69 -21.12
CA TYR A 705 -6.52 19.14 -21.31
C TYR A 705 -5.29 19.49 -22.15
N GLY A 706 -4.37 18.54 -22.34
CA GLY A 706 -3.11 18.75 -23.04
C GLY A 706 -2.10 19.57 -22.22
N HIS A 707 -2.23 19.57 -20.88
CA HIS A 707 -1.29 20.23 -19.97
C HIS A 707 -0.04 19.38 -19.74
N PRO A 708 1.16 20.02 -19.58
CA PRO A 708 1.43 21.42 -19.88
C PRO A 708 1.40 21.71 -21.38
N HIS A 709 0.90 22.88 -21.75
CA HIS A 709 0.91 23.30 -23.17
C HIS A 709 2.31 23.69 -23.65
N ASP A 710 2.61 23.41 -24.91
CA ASP A 710 3.90 23.74 -25.55
C ASP A 710 4.25 25.25 -25.44
N LEU A 711 3.24 26.12 -25.49
CA LEU A 711 3.43 27.56 -25.32
C LEU A 711 3.99 27.91 -23.95
N THR A 712 3.47 27.30 -22.89
CA THR A 712 3.91 27.52 -21.53
C THR A 712 5.31 26.96 -21.31
N LEU A 713 5.59 25.77 -21.83
CA LEU A 713 6.94 25.19 -21.80
C LEU A 713 7.96 26.12 -22.48
N LYS A 714 7.65 26.65 -23.67
CA LYS A 714 8.52 27.60 -24.40
C LYS A 714 8.74 28.90 -23.63
N ARG A 715 7.72 29.43 -22.94
CA ARG A 715 7.87 30.63 -22.08
C ARG A 715 8.82 30.36 -20.91
N LEU A 716 8.66 29.20 -20.25
CA LEU A 716 9.52 28.78 -19.13
C LEU A 716 10.96 28.53 -19.61
N GLU A 717 11.17 27.89 -20.75
CA GLU A 717 12.50 27.71 -21.34
C GLU A 717 13.16 29.06 -21.68
N LYS A 718 12.39 29.98 -22.26
CA LYS A 718 12.86 31.33 -22.59
C LYS A 718 13.25 32.14 -21.35
N SER A 719 12.55 31.95 -20.23
CA SER A 719 12.91 32.58 -18.94
C SER A 719 14.18 32.00 -18.32
N GLY A 720 14.71 30.88 -18.83
CA GLY A 720 15.88 30.18 -18.29
C GLY A 720 15.57 29.26 -17.10
N ALA A 721 14.30 29.07 -16.74
CA ALA A 721 13.91 28.20 -15.65
C ALA A 721 14.12 26.72 -15.98
N LYS A 722 14.69 25.97 -15.05
CA LYS A 722 14.78 24.50 -15.17
C LYS A 722 13.46 23.84 -14.80
N ILE A 723 12.86 23.13 -15.73
CA ILE A 723 11.53 22.55 -15.60
C ILE A 723 11.59 21.15 -14.95
N TYR A 724 10.75 20.92 -13.94
CA TYR A 724 10.44 19.62 -13.37
C TYR A 724 8.94 19.38 -13.46
N SER A 725 8.54 18.25 -14.07
CA SER A 725 7.13 17.87 -14.22
C SER A 725 6.83 16.56 -13.52
N THR A 726 5.68 16.48 -12.85
CA THR A 726 5.21 15.19 -12.29
C THR A 726 4.97 14.16 -13.38
N GLN A 727 4.70 14.57 -14.63
CA GLN A 727 4.55 13.65 -15.76
C GLN A 727 5.81 12.82 -15.99
N ASP A 728 6.98 13.44 -15.94
CA ASP A 728 8.27 12.80 -16.25
C ASP A 728 8.94 12.24 -15.01
N ASN A 729 8.96 13.02 -13.94
CA ASN A 729 9.74 12.76 -12.74
C ASN A 729 8.99 11.95 -11.66
N GLY A 730 7.64 11.83 -11.74
CA GLY A 730 6.85 11.43 -10.59
C GLY A 730 6.85 12.54 -9.53
N ALA A 731 6.82 12.19 -8.25
CA ALA A 731 6.97 13.21 -7.20
C ALA A 731 8.28 13.98 -7.34
N VAL A 732 8.21 15.30 -7.13
CA VAL A 732 9.39 16.19 -7.12
C VAL A 732 9.54 16.77 -5.72
N ALA A 733 10.73 16.67 -5.15
CA ALA A 733 10.98 17.15 -3.80
C ALA A 733 12.20 18.09 -3.74
N VAL A 734 12.15 19.10 -2.87
CA VAL A 734 13.27 19.92 -2.49
C VAL A 734 13.49 19.84 -0.99
N THR A 735 14.74 19.64 -0.60
CA THR A 735 15.18 19.71 0.80
C THR A 735 16.02 20.95 0.99
N VAL A 736 15.64 21.81 1.93
CA VAL A 736 16.36 23.04 2.27
C VAL A 736 16.94 22.93 3.68
N ARG A 737 18.26 23.11 3.78
CA ARG A 737 18.97 23.13 5.06
C ARG A 737 19.92 24.33 5.10
N LYS A 738 19.64 25.29 5.98
CA LYS A 738 20.37 26.54 6.04
C LYS A 738 20.37 27.24 4.67
N LYS A 739 21.54 27.36 4.01
CA LYS A 739 21.73 28.02 2.71
C LYS A 739 21.82 27.01 1.53
N THR A 740 21.55 25.74 1.75
CA THR A 740 21.74 24.71 0.72
C THR A 740 20.40 24.07 0.35
N MET A 741 20.17 23.98 -0.94
CA MET A 741 18.99 23.38 -1.53
C MET A 741 19.38 22.16 -2.37
N TRP A 742 18.64 21.05 -2.23
CA TRP A 742 18.77 19.85 -3.04
C TRP A 742 17.41 19.48 -3.64
N ILE A 743 17.34 19.37 -4.96
CA ILE A 743 16.13 18.94 -5.66
C ILE A 743 16.29 17.46 -6.06
N HIS A 744 15.27 16.67 -5.79
CA HIS A 744 15.20 15.25 -6.10
C HIS A 744 13.93 14.98 -6.92
N GLY A 745 14.06 14.32 -8.07
CA GLY A 745 12.93 13.73 -8.80
C GLY A 745 12.65 12.31 -8.28
N GLY A 746 11.41 11.87 -8.30
CA GLY A 746 10.98 10.58 -7.73
C GLY A 746 11.59 9.31 -8.33
N ASN A 747 12.38 9.42 -9.39
CA ASN A 747 13.08 8.32 -10.07
C ASN A 747 14.60 8.28 -9.77
N SER A 748 15.10 9.09 -8.82
CA SER A 748 16.52 9.11 -8.44
C SER A 748 16.80 8.32 -7.15
#